data_90f92ddd711b32a1e2ad078bb242828c
#
_entry.id   90f92ddd711b32a1e2ad078bb242828c
#
_cell.length_a   1.000
_cell.length_b   1.000
_cell.length_c   1.000
_cell.angle_alpha   90.00
_cell.angle_beta   90.00
_cell.angle_gamma   90.00
#
_symmetry.space_group_name_H-M   'P 1'
#
loop_
_entity.id
_entity.type
_entity.pdbx_description
1 polymer ?
#
loop_
_entity_poly.entity_id
_entity_poly.type
_entity_poly.pdbx_seq_one_letter_code
_entity_poly.pdbx_strand_id
1 'polypeptide(L)'
;MCKPWKMARDDFFRLGCFPFPFFGGAAIPIAMTDFRDPFDAIKDHPFDDALSERYLVYALSTITARSLPDLRDGLKPVHRRLLWAMRLLRMEPAGAAPDVLVANPARNTTGYKKCARVVGDVIGKYHPHGDTSVYDAMVRLAQDFSLRTPLVDGQGNFGNIDGDNAAAMRYTEARLTQAAADLMAGLDEGTVDFRPTYNGEDEEPEVFPGLFPNLLANGASGIAVGMATSIPPHNVSELIDAASLLIDNPDAEHADLMQIVRGPDYPTGGVLVDNVSIISEAYATGRGSFRTRARWHKEDGGRGTWVAVVTQIPFQVQKSKLIEQIAALINDRKLPILADVRDESDTEIRIVIEPRARTVDPDVLMDSLFRLTDLENRFPLNLNVLDATRTPRVLGLKPVLIEWLKHQIDVLVRRARHRLDKIAARMELLDGYIIAYLNLDRVIEIIRTEDEPKAVMMEEFQLTDRQAEAILNMRLRSLRKLEEMELRREHSELLKERDELTKLVESPTRQWTRLKKDLAELRKRYSPESEIGRRRTLVEEAAPAREIPLEAMIEREPITVILSERGWIRAMSGHRDLAAADTLKFKEGDGPKIAFHAQTTDKLLLATSNGRIFTLGADKLPGGRGFGDPVRSLVDMDDQGDIVTLFPAKVGSELLLAASDGRGFVAAVADVIAETRKGKQVVNVRPGARLTVVRLVAGDADSIAVVGENRKLLVFPIVEMPRMARGQGVQMQRYRDGGLSDAIAFRMSDGLSWAMGGGSGRTRTEADMTPWRVARGAAGRMPPVGFPRDNRF
;
A
#
# COMPACT_ATOMS: atom_id res chain seq x y z
N MET A 1 -7.11 -32.23 26.92
CA MET A 1 -8.20 -33.16 27.28
C MET A 1 -9.48 -32.69 26.61
N CYS A 2 -9.77 -33.14 25.39
CA CYS A 2 -11.07 -32.94 24.73
C CYS A 2 -11.58 -34.33 24.34
N LYS A 3 -12.75 -34.69 24.87
CA LYS A 3 -13.44 -35.93 24.54
C LYS A 3 -14.15 -35.84 23.19
N PRO A 4 -14.23 -36.91 22.38
CA PRO A 4 -14.95 -36.90 21.12
C PRO A 4 -16.43 -37.10 21.35
N TRP A 5 -17.26 -36.31 20.67
CA TRP A 5 -18.70 -36.50 20.59
C TRP A 5 -19.04 -37.67 19.65
N LYS A 6 -19.67 -38.72 20.19
CA LYS A 6 -20.37 -39.75 19.42
C LYS A 6 -21.77 -39.23 19.17
N MET A 7 -22.14 -39.03 17.90
CA MET A 7 -23.52 -38.89 17.48
C MET A 7 -24.04 -40.23 17.00
N ALA A 8 -25.17 -40.66 17.59
CA ALA A 8 -25.87 -41.88 17.30
C ALA A 8 -26.52 -41.81 15.91
N ARG A 9 -26.35 -42.90 15.14
CA ARG A 9 -27.22 -43.24 14.02
C ARG A 9 -28.54 -43.76 14.63
N ASP A 10 -29.63 -43.11 14.26
CA ASP A 10 -30.99 -43.67 14.21
C ASP A 10 -31.98 -42.51 14.46
N ASP A 11 -32.47 -41.94 13.35
CA ASP A 11 -33.76 -41.21 13.28
C ASP A 11 -33.89 -40.48 11.93
N PHE A 12 -34.11 -41.26 10.87
CA PHE A 12 -34.65 -40.69 9.61
C PHE A 12 -35.45 -41.77 8.85
N PHE A 13 -36.56 -42.21 9.41
CA PHE A 13 -37.59 -42.93 8.65
C PHE A 13 -38.96 -42.75 9.32
N ARG A 14 -39.65 -41.66 8.97
CA ARG A 14 -41.13 -41.53 9.01
C ARG A 14 -41.58 -40.23 8.38
N LEU A 15 -41.89 -40.27 7.10
CA LEU A 15 -42.92 -39.38 6.51
C LEU A 15 -43.63 -40.12 5.37
N GLY A 16 -44.80 -40.31 5.55
CA GLY A 16 -46.04 -40.52 4.98
C GLY A 16 -46.15 -40.82 3.46
N CYS A 17 -46.71 -41.99 3.15
CA CYS A 17 -47.30 -42.32 1.86
C CYS A 17 -48.52 -41.43 1.58
N PHE A 18 -48.55 -40.75 0.43
CA PHE A 18 -49.80 -40.34 -0.23
C PHE A 18 -50.07 -41.24 -1.43
N PRO A 19 -51.29 -41.71 -1.63
CA PRO A 19 -51.65 -42.60 -2.74
C PRO A 19 -52.01 -41.80 -3.99
N PHE A 20 -51.36 -42.11 -5.14
CA PHE A 20 -51.82 -41.72 -6.46
C PHE A 20 -52.65 -42.86 -7.11
N PRO A 21 -53.68 -42.54 -7.94
CA PRO A 21 -54.60 -43.47 -8.47
C PRO A 21 -54.07 -44.30 -9.64
N PHE A 22 -54.51 -45.57 -9.68
CA PHE A 22 -54.27 -46.54 -10.75
C PHE A 22 -54.85 -46.07 -12.08
N PHE A 23 -54.04 -46.09 -13.13
CA PHE A 23 -54.43 -46.27 -14.54
C PHE A 23 -53.67 -47.49 -15.06
N GLY A 24 -54.43 -48.47 -15.50
CA GLY A 24 -53.94 -49.71 -16.05
C GLY A 24 -53.48 -49.57 -17.49
N GLY A 25 -52.47 -50.30 -17.87
CA GLY A 25 -52.06 -50.44 -19.24
C GLY A 25 -50.61 -50.91 -19.42
N ALA A 26 -50.52 -52.18 -19.86
CA ALA A 26 -49.40 -52.83 -20.55
C ALA A 26 -48.03 -52.89 -19.83
N ALA A 27 -47.73 -54.12 -19.39
CA ALA A 27 -46.35 -54.46 -18.95
C ALA A 27 -45.38 -54.46 -20.12
N ILE A 28 -44.48 -53.51 -20.09
CA ILE A 28 -43.24 -53.54 -20.85
C ILE A 28 -42.19 -54.23 -19.98
N PRO A 29 -41.49 -55.30 -20.44
CA PRO A 29 -40.44 -55.92 -19.68
C PRO A 29 -39.26 -54.90 -19.57
N ILE A 30 -39.12 -54.29 -18.41
CA ILE A 30 -37.92 -53.54 -18.06
C ILE A 30 -36.82 -54.59 -17.87
N ALA A 31 -35.90 -54.67 -18.82
CA ALA A 31 -34.66 -55.39 -18.64
C ALA A 31 -34.01 -54.85 -17.35
N MET A 32 -33.70 -55.75 -16.43
CA MET A 32 -32.91 -55.48 -15.24
C MET A 32 -31.56 -54.96 -15.75
N THR A 33 -31.43 -53.62 -15.84
CA THR A 33 -30.12 -53.02 -15.98
C THR A 33 -29.38 -53.30 -14.67
N ASP A 34 -28.20 -53.88 -14.78
CA ASP A 34 -27.22 -54.10 -13.73
C ASP A 34 -27.19 -52.89 -12.77
N PHE A 35 -27.68 -53.15 -11.54
CA PHE A 35 -27.34 -52.28 -10.41
C PHE A 35 -25.85 -52.50 -10.14
N ARG A 36 -24.98 -51.76 -10.84
CA ARG A 36 -23.58 -51.63 -10.45
C ARG A 36 -23.60 -51.02 -9.06
N ASP A 37 -22.97 -51.73 -8.13
CA ASP A 37 -22.75 -51.21 -6.77
C ASP A 37 -22.16 -49.77 -6.88
N PRO A 38 -22.75 -48.76 -6.23
CA PRO A 38 -22.22 -47.42 -6.24
C PRO A 38 -20.75 -47.34 -5.80
N PHE A 39 -20.27 -48.38 -5.12
CA PHE A 39 -18.87 -48.50 -4.68
C PHE A 39 -17.93 -49.11 -5.73
N ASP A 40 -18.42 -49.77 -6.78
CA ASP A 40 -17.59 -50.25 -7.90
C ASP A 40 -17.04 -49.12 -8.79
N ALA A 41 -17.53 -47.89 -8.59
CA ALA A 41 -17.07 -46.71 -9.27
C ALA A 41 -15.94 -45.95 -8.52
N ILE A 42 -15.54 -46.41 -7.33
CA ILE A 42 -14.44 -45.81 -6.57
C ILE A 42 -13.12 -46.27 -7.20
N LYS A 43 -12.46 -45.38 -7.91
CA LYS A 43 -11.12 -45.62 -8.42
C LYS A 43 -10.10 -45.05 -7.42
N ASP A 44 -9.12 -45.85 -7.05
CA ASP A 44 -7.95 -45.35 -6.32
C ASP A 44 -7.21 -44.37 -7.18
N HIS A 45 -7.10 -43.14 -6.69
CA HIS A 45 -6.34 -42.08 -7.32
C HIS A 45 -5.23 -41.66 -6.36
N PRO A 46 -3.96 -41.64 -6.80
CA PRO A 46 -2.88 -41.14 -5.95
C PRO A 46 -3.23 -39.75 -5.41
N PHE A 47 -3.08 -39.54 -4.13
CA PHE A 47 -3.43 -38.26 -3.48
C PHE A 47 -2.67 -37.09 -4.08
N ASP A 48 -1.37 -37.27 -4.39
CA ASP A 48 -0.52 -36.23 -4.97
C ASP A 48 -1.00 -35.82 -6.37
N ASP A 49 -1.44 -36.77 -7.20
CA ASP A 49 -1.98 -36.50 -8.53
C ASP A 49 -3.31 -35.77 -8.44
N ALA A 50 -4.23 -36.24 -7.58
CA ALA A 50 -5.52 -35.63 -7.36
C ALA A 50 -5.39 -34.20 -6.78
N LEU A 51 -4.46 -34.01 -5.86
CA LEU A 51 -4.18 -32.70 -5.27
C LEU A 51 -3.59 -31.76 -6.32
N SER A 52 -2.59 -32.21 -7.07
CA SER A 52 -1.91 -31.41 -8.10
C SER A 52 -2.87 -30.98 -9.20
N GLU A 53 -3.71 -31.89 -9.70
CA GLU A 53 -4.72 -31.62 -10.73
C GLU A 53 -5.75 -30.59 -10.24
N ARG A 54 -6.35 -30.81 -9.08
CA ARG A 54 -7.37 -29.91 -8.51
C ARG A 54 -6.79 -28.56 -8.14
N TYR A 55 -5.56 -28.53 -7.58
CA TYR A 55 -4.87 -27.28 -7.25
C TYR A 55 -4.51 -26.49 -8.50
N LEU A 56 -4.07 -27.14 -9.57
CA LEU A 56 -3.81 -26.51 -10.85
C LEU A 56 -5.07 -25.87 -11.45
N VAL A 57 -6.19 -26.60 -11.46
CA VAL A 57 -7.49 -26.09 -11.95
C VAL A 57 -7.94 -24.89 -11.10
N TYR A 58 -7.84 -24.98 -9.78
CA TYR A 58 -8.13 -23.87 -8.87
C TYR A 58 -7.22 -22.68 -9.12
N ALA A 59 -5.92 -22.90 -9.25
CA ALA A 59 -4.96 -21.86 -9.52
C ALA A 59 -5.24 -21.14 -10.84
N LEU A 60 -5.45 -21.88 -11.93
CA LEU A 60 -5.80 -21.32 -13.24
C LEU A 60 -7.10 -20.53 -13.19
N SER A 61 -8.14 -21.07 -12.56
CA SER A 61 -9.41 -20.36 -12.38
C SER A 61 -9.22 -19.07 -11.59
N THR A 62 -8.46 -19.10 -10.49
CA THR A 62 -8.19 -17.91 -9.69
C THR A 62 -7.40 -16.85 -10.47
N ILE A 63 -6.46 -17.27 -11.29
CA ILE A 63 -5.64 -16.39 -12.13
C ILE A 63 -6.50 -15.73 -13.21
N THR A 64 -7.21 -16.55 -14.03
CA THR A 64 -7.85 -16.08 -15.26
C THR A 64 -9.25 -15.52 -15.04
N ALA A 65 -10.00 -16.04 -14.05
CA ALA A 65 -11.41 -15.67 -13.85
C ALA A 65 -11.63 -14.75 -12.64
N ARG A 66 -10.60 -14.40 -11.86
CA ARG A 66 -10.78 -13.60 -10.65
C ARG A 66 -9.76 -12.47 -10.46
N SER A 67 -8.46 -12.75 -10.56
CA SER A 67 -7.44 -11.87 -10.00
C SER A 67 -6.74 -10.99 -11.00
N LEU A 68 -6.40 -11.48 -12.19
CA LEU A 68 -5.70 -10.71 -13.20
C LEU A 68 -6.68 -9.98 -14.12
N PRO A 69 -6.39 -8.72 -14.48
CA PRO A 69 -7.15 -7.97 -15.48
C PRO A 69 -6.80 -8.43 -16.89
N ASP A 70 -7.77 -8.33 -17.81
CA ASP A 70 -7.51 -8.48 -19.25
C ASP A 70 -6.82 -7.20 -19.76
N LEU A 71 -5.77 -7.38 -20.55
CA LEU A 71 -4.98 -6.26 -21.07
C LEU A 71 -5.82 -5.31 -21.94
N ARG A 72 -6.79 -5.86 -22.69
CA ARG A 72 -7.56 -5.14 -23.72
C ARG A 72 -8.51 -4.10 -23.12
N ASP A 73 -9.19 -4.42 -22.03
CA ASP A 73 -10.16 -3.53 -21.36
C ASP A 73 -9.80 -3.15 -19.93
N GLY A 74 -8.74 -3.76 -19.35
CA GLY A 74 -8.27 -3.48 -18.00
C GLY A 74 -9.18 -3.99 -16.89
N LEU A 75 -10.17 -4.82 -17.20
CA LEU A 75 -11.19 -5.24 -16.26
C LEU A 75 -11.00 -6.68 -15.80
N LYS A 76 -11.36 -6.92 -14.55
CA LYS A 76 -11.61 -8.26 -14.04
C LYS A 76 -13.03 -8.70 -14.41
N PRO A 77 -13.31 -10.00 -14.43
CA PRO A 77 -14.66 -10.49 -14.81
C PRO A 77 -15.80 -9.88 -13.99
N VAL A 78 -15.61 -9.68 -12.67
CA VAL A 78 -16.64 -9.05 -11.81
C VAL A 78 -16.94 -7.62 -12.25
N HIS A 79 -15.91 -6.82 -12.57
CA HIS A 79 -16.08 -5.42 -13.01
C HIS A 79 -16.77 -5.37 -14.37
N ARG A 80 -16.38 -6.23 -15.31
CA ARG A 80 -16.99 -6.29 -16.64
C ARG A 80 -18.47 -6.68 -16.57
N ARG A 81 -18.79 -7.70 -15.79
CA ARG A 81 -20.18 -8.16 -15.56
C ARG A 81 -21.04 -7.10 -14.90
N LEU A 82 -20.47 -6.37 -13.95
CA LEU A 82 -21.14 -5.28 -13.25
C LEU A 82 -21.51 -4.15 -14.23
N LEU A 83 -20.55 -3.64 -15.01
CA LEU A 83 -20.79 -2.59 -15.99
C LEU A 83 -21.73 -3.05 -17.11
N TRP A 84 -21.63 -4.32 -17.54
CA TRP A 84 -22.54 -4.91 -18.51
C TRP A 84 -23.99 -4.96 -17.99
N ALA A 85 -24.20 -5.41 -16.77
CA ALA A 85 -25.52 -5.41 -16.12
C ALA A 85 -26.09 -3.99 -16.00
N MET A 86 -25.25 -3.00 -15.63
CA MET A 86 -25.67 -1.60 -15.55
C MET A 86 -26.08 -1.06 -16.92
N ARG A 87 -25.38 -1.41 -18.00
CA ARG A 87 -25.78 -1.05 -19.40
C ARG A 87 -27.12 -1.66 -19.76
N LEU A 88 -27.32 -2.95 -19.52
CA LEU A 88 -28.61 -3.63 -19.80
C LEU A 88 -29.77 -3.06 -18.97
N LEU A 89 -29.49 -2.61 -17.75
CA LEU A 89 -30.42 -1.88 -16.92
C LEU A 89 -30.67 -0.42 -17.40
N ARG A 90 -30.02 0.03 -18.47
CA ARG A 90 -30.14 1.39 -19.01
C ARG A 90 -29.84 2.46 -17.95
N MET A 91 -28.67 2.36 -17.36
CA MET A 91 -28.15 3.29 -16.34
C MET A 91 -27.18 4.29 -17.01
N GLU A 92 -27.66 5.00 -18.01
CA GLU A 92 -26.86 5.88 -18.87
C GLU A 92 -26.26 7.06 -18.09
N PRO A 93 -25.08 7.58 -18.53
CA PRO A 93 -24.48 8.77 -17.95
C PRO A 93 -25.33 10.02 -18.23
N ALA A 94 -25.14 11.05 -17.42
CA ALA A 94 -25.77 12.34 -17.63
C ALA A 94 -25.32 12.96 -18.98
N GLY A 95 -26.28 13.36 -19.83
CA GLY A 95 -25.96 13.99 -21.09
C GLY A 95 -25.51 13.06 -22.22
N ALA A 96 -25.70 11.75 -22.10
CA ALA A 96 -25.46 10.81 -23.19
C ALA A 96 -26.21 11.24 -24.45
N ALA A 97 -25.53 11.17 -25.61
CA ALA A 97 -26.12 11.55 -26.89
C ALA A 97 -27.37 10.70 -27.21
N PRO A 98 -28.36 11.25 -27.96
CA PRO A 98 -29.63 10.59 -28.26
C PRO A 98 -29.50 9.22 -28.95
N ASP A 99 -28.38 8.95 -29.58
CA ASP A 99 -28.11 7.72 -30.36
C ASP A 99 -28.02 6.47 -29.46
N VAL A 100 -27.79 6.65 -28.18
CA VAL A 100 -27.79 5.59 -27.15
C VAL A 100 -29.15 5.50 -26.45
N LEU A 101 -29.99 6.54 -26.62
CA LEU A 101 -31.34 6.62 -26.07
C LEU A 101 -32.37 6.03 -27.04
N VAL A 102 -32.50 4.72 -27.08
CA VAL A 102 -33.64 4.07 -27.74
C VAL A 102 -34.93 4.49 -27.02
N ALA A 103 -35.55 5.50 -27.61
CA ALA A 103 -36.99 5.76 -27.63
C ALA A 103 -37.80 5.49 -26.35
N ASN A 104 -37.70 6.38 -25.34
CA ASN A 104 -38.91 6.81 -24.64
C ASN A 104 -38.68 8.19 -23.98
N PRO A 105 -39.07 9.30 -24.65
CA PRO A 105 -38.90 10.66 -24.12
C PRO A 105 -39.81 11.00 -22.93
N ALA A 106 -40.69 10.07 -22.54
CA ALA A 106 -41.68 10.33 -21.49
C ALA A 106 -41.19 9.96 -20.07
N ARG A 107 -40.01 9.40 -19.90
CA ARG A 107 -39.44 9.15 -18.57
C ARG A 107 -38.14 9.95 -18.40
N ASN A 108 -38.27 11.06 -17.72
CA ASN A 108 -37.17 11.87 -17.17
C ASN A 108 -36.44 11.03 -16.08
N THR A 109 -35.78 9.95 -16.51
CA THR A 109 -35.05 9.10 -15.57
C THR A 109 -33.64 9.63 -15.45
N THR A 110 -33.22 9.94 -14.24
CA THR A 110 -31.85 10.39 -13.89
C THR A 110 -30.76 9.36 -14.18
N GLY A 111 -31.10 8.20 -14.76
CA GLY A 111 -30.20 7.07 -14.98
C GLY A 111 -29.83 6.28 -13.70
N TYR A 112 -30.04 6.87 -12.53
CA TYR A 112 -29.74 6.22 -11.25
C TYR A 112 -30.69 5.08 -10.92
N LYS A 113 -30.12 4.00 -10.38
CA LYS A 113 -30.87 2.88 -9.78
C LYS A 113 -30.21 2.45 -8.47
N LYS A 114 -31.01 1.87 -7.58
CA LYS A 114 -30.50 1.31 -6.32
C LYS A 114 -29.41 0.26 -6.58
N CYS A 115 -28.29 0.37 -5.86
CA CYS A 115 -27.16 -0.56 -5.98
C CYS A 115 -27.59 -2.00 -5.71
N ALA A 116 -28.53 -2.21 -4.78
CA ALA A 116 -29.11 -3.55 -4.50
C ALA A 116 -29.76 -4.19 -5.73
N ARG A 117 -30.37 -3.39 -6.65
CA ARG A 117 -30.93 -3.89 -7.91
C ARG A 117 -29.82 -4.39 -8.84
N VAL A 118 -28.76 -3.62 -8.99
CA VAL A 118 -27.63 -4.00 -9.85
C VAL A 118 -26.94 -5.25 -9.32
N VAL A 119 -26.66 -5.29 -8.02
CA VAL A 119 -26.04 -6.45 -7.35
C VAL A 119 -26.89 -7.69 -7.54
N GLY A 120 -28.21 -7.59 -7.37
CA GLY A 120 -29.13 -8.72 -7.57
C GLY A 120 -29.10 -9.26 -8.99
N ASP A 121 -29.13 -8.39 -10.01
CA ASP A 121 -29.06 -8.82 -11.42
C ASP A 121 -27.69 -9.43 -11.76
N VAL A 122 -26.59 -8.90 -11.22
CA VAL A 122 -25.24 -9.43 -11.43
C VAL A 122 -25.10 -10.82 -10.85
N ILE A 123 -25.53 -11.05 -9.61
CA ILE A 123 -25.43 -12.35 -8.96
C ILE A 123 -26.33 -13.37 -9.63
N GLY A 124 -27.56 -12.97 -9.93
CA GLY A 124 -28.56 -13.87 -10.51
C GLY A 124 -28.24 -14.34 -11.93
N LYS A 125 -27.58 -13.50 -12.74
CA LYS A 125 -27.39 -13.78 -14.17
C LYS A 125 -25.95 -14.02 -14.59
N TYR A 126 -24.97 -13.34 -13.98
CA TYR A 126 -23.60 -13.28 -14.52
C TYR A 126 -22.54 -13.79 -13.57
N HIS A 127 -22.66 -13.52 -12.26
CA HIS A 127 -21.56 -13.71 -11.31
C HIS A 127 -22.06 -14.36 -10.01
N PRO A 128 -22.15 -15.71 -9.92
CA PRO A 128 -22.74 -16.43 -8.79
C PRO A 128 -21.80 -16.45 -7.56
N HIS A 129 -21.55 -15.28 -6.99
CA HIS A 129 -20.71 -15.07 -5.80
C HIS A 129 -21.43 -14.18 -4.78
N GLY A 130 -20.84 -13.99 -3.59
CA GLY A 130 -21.46 -13.21 -2.50
C GLY A 130 -21.75 -11.76 -2.91
N ASP A 131 -22.89 -11.24 -2.45
CA ASP A 131 -23.39 -9.90 -2.71
C ASP A 131 -22.43 -8.79 -2.24
N THR A 132 -21.83 -8.98 -1.08
CA THR A 132 -20.84 -8.05 -0.53
C THR A 132 -19.66 -7.83 -1.49
N SER A 133 -19.14 -8.92 -2.09
CA SER A 133 -17.99 -8.82 -3.00
C SER A 133 -18.33 -8.05 -4.28
N VAL A 134 -19.56 -8.20 -4.80
CA VAL A 134 -20.03 -7.47 -5.98
C VAL A 134 -20.30 -6.01 -5.64
N TYR A 135 -20.91 -5.75 -4.48
CA TYR A 135 -21.15 -4.38 -4.02
C TYR A 135 -19.84 -3.63 -3.74
N ASP A 136 -18.88 -4.24 -3.06
CA ASP A 136 -17.57 -3.64 -2.79
C ASP A 136 -16.82 -3.31 -4.09
N ALA A 137 -16.94 -4.17 -5.11
CA ALA A 137 -16.38 -3.88 -6.42
C ALA A 137 -17.05 -2.64 -7.05
N MET A 138 -18.38 -2.52 -6.97
CA MET A 138 -19.12 -1.35 -7.46
C MET A 138 -18.72 -0.08 -6.69
N VAL A 139 -18.61 -0.16 -5.37
CA VAL A 139 -18.19 0.95 -4.51
C VAL A 139 -16.82 1.48 -4.96
N ARG A 140 -15.85 0.60 -5.17
CA ARG A 140 -14.52 1.01 -5.65
C ARG A 140 -14.54 1.66 -7.02
N LEU A 141 -15.40 1.20 -7.92
CA LEU A 141 -15.56 1.82 -9.25
C LEU A 141 -16.18 3.22 -9.21
N ALA A 142 -16.80 3.60 -8.08
CA ALA A 142 -17.41 4.90 -7.88
C ALA A 142 -16.54 5.88 -7.06
N GLN A 143 -15.51 5.39 -6.36
CA GLN A 143 -14.68 6.24 -5.50
C GLN A 143 -13.64 7.03 -6.32
N ASP A 144 -13.70 8.35 -6.25
CA ASP A 144 -12.80 9.28 -6.95
C ASP A 144 -11.38 9.34 -6.36
N PHE A 145 -11.21 8.88 -5.11
CA PHE A 145 -9.92 8.68 -4.44
C PHE A 145 -9.32 7.28 -4.68
N SER A 146 -10.09 6.34 -5.22
CA SER A 146 -9.64 4.98 -5.56
C SER A 146 -9.34 4.80 -7.05
N LEU A 147 -10.15 5.41 -7.92
CA LEU A 147 -9.98 5.38 -9.38
C LEU A 147 -9.62 6.74 -9.94
N ARG A 148 -8.65 6.75 -10.83
CA ARG A 148 -8.24 7.98 -11.54
C ARG A 148 -9.31 8.47 -12.54
N THR A 149 -10.03 7.51 -13.11
CA THR A 149 -11.14 7.71 -14.05
C THR A 149 -12.30 6.84 -13.58
N PRO A 150 -13.18 7.33 -12.68
CA PRO A 150 -14.30 6.56 -12.16
C PRO A 150 -15.21 6.04 -13.27
N LEU A 151 -15.66 4.79 -13.15
CA LEU A 151 -16.54 4.12 -14.10
C LEU A 151 -18.00 4.10 -13.64
N VAL A 152 -18.24 4.30 -12.36
CA VAL A 152 -19.57 4.39 -11.75
C VAL A 152 -19.72 5.78 -11.14
N ASP A 153 -20.87 6.40 -11.38
CA ASP A 153 -21.29 7.63 -10.71
C ASP A 153 -22.25 7.24 -9.59
N GLY A 154 -21.82 7.46 -8.35
CA GLY A 154 -22.53 7.05 -7.13
C GLY A 154 -23.30 8.21 -6.51
N GLN A 155 -24.50 7.92 -6.01
CA GLN A 155 -25.30 8.84 -5.20
C GLN A 155 -25.56 8.26 -3.82
N GLY A 156 -25.16 9.00 -2.79
CA GLY A 156 -25.16 8.56 -1.40
C GLY A 156 -23.75 8.37 -0.85
N ASN A 157 -23.61 7.65 0.25
CA ASN A 157 -22.32 7.42 0.89
C ASN A 157 -21.64 6.17 0.30
N PHE A 158 -20.58 6.37 -0.50
CA PHE A 158 -19.71 5.35 -1.07
C PHE A 158 -18.37 5.21 -0.33
N GLY A 159 -18.33 5.61 0.95
CA GLY A 159 -17.09 5.65 1.73
C GLY A 159 -16.31 6.94 1.51
N ASN A 160 -15.23 7.11 2.26
CA ASN A 160 -14.38 8.30 2.21
C ASN A 160 -12.89 7.95 2.32
N ILE A 161 -12.05 8.95 2.18
CA ILE A 161 -10.59 8.82 2.27
C ILE A 161 -10.11 8.55 3.72
N ASP A 162 -10.96 8.76 4.72
CA ASP A 162 -10.67 8.42 6.12
C ASP A 162 -10.72 6.92 6.39
N GLY A 163 -11.32 6.16 5.46
CA GLY A 163 -11.45 4.73 5.55
C GLY A 163 -12.80 4.26 6.06
N ASP A 164 -13.80 5.16 6.13
CA ASP A 164 -15.17 4.78 6.44
C ASP A 164 -15.77 3.93 5.32
N ASN A 165 -16.55 2.95 5.69
CA ASN A 165 -17.20 2.06 4.75
C ASN A 165 -18.38 2.75 4.04
N ALA A 166 -18.68 2.26 2.83
CA ALA A 166 -19.88 2.66 2.13
C ALA A 166 -21.15 2.27 2.92
N ALA A 167 -22.23 3.04 2.75
CA ALA A 167 -23.53 2.69 3.26
C ALA A 167 -24.06 1.41 2.60
N ALA A 168 -24.98 0.70 3.26
CA ALA A 168 -25.56 -0.53 2.70
C ALA A 168 -26.23 -0.25 1.34
N MET A 169 -26.09 -1.21 0.40
CA MET A 169 -26.51 -1.13 -1.01
C MET A 169 -27.99 -0.75 -1.23
N ARG A 170 -28.85 -0.91 -0.21
CA ARG A 170 -30.26 -0.50 -0.26
C ARG A 170 -30.45 1.02 -0.16
N TYR A 171 -29.45 1.76 0.35
CA TYR A 171 -29.49 3.22 0.50
C TYR A 171 -28.82 3.94 -0.66
N THR A 172 -27.77 3.35 -1.25
CA THR A 172 -26.99 3.95 -2.31
C THR A 172 -27.61 3.71 -3.68
N GLU A 173 -27.36 4.64 -4.61
CA GLU A 173 -27.76 4.58 -6.00
C GLU A 173 -26.55 4.78 -6.91
N ALA A 174 -26.59 4.21 -8.08
CA ALA A 174 -25.50 4.29 -9.05
C ALA A 174 -26.01 4.45 -10.46
N ARG A 175 -25.17 5.01 -11.33
CA ARG A 175 -25.28 5.00 -12.79
C ARG A 175 -23.90 4.90 -13.44
N LEU A 176 -23.85 4.70 -14.75
CA LEU A 176 -22.61 4.69 -15.53
C LEU A 176 -22.06 6.12 -15.69
N THR A 177 -20.73 6.23 -15.72
CA THR A 177 -20.04 7.46 -16.13
C THR A 177 -19.84 7.48 -17.66
N GLN A 178 -19.44 8.63 -18.21
CA GLN A 178 -19.07 8.74 -19.62
C GLN A 178 -17.87 7.81 -19.96
N ALA A 179 -16.91 7.68 -19.06
CA ALA A 179 -15.77 6.78 -19.25
C ALA A 179 -16.21 5.30 -19.35
N ALA A 180 -17.18 4.88 -18.56
CA ALA A 180 -17.75 3.52 -18.69
C ALA A 180 -18.49 3.35 -20.03
N ALA A 181 -19.23 4.37 -20.49
CA ALA A 181 -19.87 4.35 -21.78
C ALA A 181 -18.85 4.27 -22.93
N ASP A 182 -17.75 5.01 -22.82
CA ASP A 182 -16.63 4.95 -23.78
C ASP A 182 -15.97 3.56 -23.82
N LEU A 183 -15.82 2.87 -22.70
CA LEU A 183 -15.29 1.49 -22.67
C LEU A 183 -16.19 0.50 -23.39
N MET A 184 -17.50 0.72 -23.37
CA MET A 184 -18.51 -0.16 -23.94
C MET A 184 -19.01 0.29 -25.32
N ALA A 185 -18.42 1.34 -25.90
CA ALA A 185 -18.86 1.91 -27.18
C ALA A 185 -18.70 0.89 -28.31
N GLY A 186 -19.79 0.62 -29.02
CA GLY A 186 -19.81 -0.31 -30.15
C GLY A 186 -20.06 -1.77 -29.82
N LEU A 187 -20.42 -2.11 -28.58
CA LEU A 187 -20.79 -3.50 -28.21
C LEU A 187 -21.89 -4.11 -29.07
N ASP A 188 -22.86 -3.29 -29.50
CA ASP A 188 -23.96 -3.71 -30.38
C ASP A 188 -23.58 -3.79 -31.87
N GLU A 189 -22.30 -3.57 -32.15
CA GLU A 189 -21.77 -3.53 -33.54
C GLU A 189 -20.83 -4.74 -33.84
N GLY A 190 -20.97 -5.84 -33.10
CA GLY A 190 -20.21 -7.05 -33.33
C GLY A 190 -18.70 -6.88 -33.12
N THR A 191 -18.28 -5.90 -32.35
CA THR A 191 -16.88 -5.51 -32.15
C THR A 191 -16.08 -6.50 -31.30
N VAL A 192 -16.74 -7.28 -30.46
CA VAL A 192 -16.15 -8.28 -29.56
C VAL A 192 -16.99 -9.55 -29.57
N ASP A 193 -16.39 -10.64 -29.06
CA ASP A 193 -17.09 -11.91 -28.93
C ASP A 193 -17.93 -11.96 -27.65
N PHE A 194 -19.04 -12.65 -27.72
CA PHE A 194 -19.91 -12.95 -26.60
C PHE A 194 -19.81 -14.44 -26.24
N ARG A 195 -20.02 -14.73 -24.98
CA ARG A 195 -20.07 -16.10 -24.47
C ARG A 195 -21.31 -16.29 -23.60
N PRO A 196 -21.83 -17.54 -23.50
CA PRO A 196 -22.94 -17.83 -22.63
C PRO A 196 -22.56 -17.53 -21.17
N THR A 197 -23.55 -17.08 -20.40
CA THR A 197 -23.45 -16.91 -18.94
C THR A 197 -23.34 -18.27 -18.26
N TYR A 198 -23.06 -18.29 -16.94
CA TYR A 198 -22.87 -19.53 -16.18
C TYR A 198 -24.08 -20.47 -16.21
N ASN A 199 -25.29 -19.94 -16.37
CA ASN A 199 -26.55 -20.71 -16.48
C ASN A 199 -26.95 -21.00 -17.94
N GLY A 200 -26.26 -20.40 -18.92
CA GLY A 200 -26.54 -20.58 -20.33
C GLY A 200 -27.81 -19.90 -20.86
N GLU A 201 -28.48 -19.07 -20.05
CA GLU A 201 -29.72 -18.38 -20.41
C GLU A 201 -29.51 -17.04 -21.13
N ASP A 202 -28.42 -16.35 -20.80
CA ASP A 202 -28.05 -15.07 -21.32
C ASP A 202 -26.62 -15.12 -21.91
N GLU A 203 -26.19 -14.02 -22.54
CA GLU A 203 -24.83 -13.86 -23.06
C GLU A 203 -24.14 -12.68 -22.37
N GLU A 204 -22.82 -12.78 -22.19
CA GLU A 204 -21.97 -11.71 -21.69
C GLU A 204 -20.79 -11.47 -22.65
N PRO A 205 -20.33 -10.23 -22.82
CA PRO A 205 -19.14 -9.95 -23.63
C PRO A 205 -17.88 -10.53 -22.98
N GLU A 206 -17.03 -11.16 -23.76
CA GLU A 206 -15.73 -11.68 -23.27
C GLU A 206 -14.80 -10.57 -22.82
N VAL A 207 -14.83 -9.44 -23.54
CA VAL A 207 -14.02 -8.23 -23.29
C VAL A 207 -14.82 -7.03 -23.80
N PHE A 208 -14.53 -5.84 -23.30
CA PHE A 208 -15.10 -4.61 -23.87
C PHE A 208 -14.26 -4.07 -25.03
N PRO A 209 -14.85 -3.29 -25.93
CA PRO A 209 -14.11 -2.60 -26.99
C PRO A 209 -12.98 -1.71 -26.48
N GLY A 210 -13.16 -1.09 -25.30
CA GLY A 210 -12.08 -0.42 -24.57
C GLY A 210 -11.51 0.79 -25.29
N LEU A 211 -12.33 1.79 -25.60
CA LEU A 211 -11.96 2.95 -26.42
C LEU A 211 -10.72 3.72 -25.91
N PHE A 212 -10.41 3.65 -24.61
CA PHE A 212 -9.17 4.16 -24.02
C PHE A 212 -8.46 3.04 -23.22
N PRO A 213 -7.14 3.12 -22.98
CA PRO A 213 -6.37 2.07 -22.32
C PRO A 213 -6.64 2.04 -20.82
N ASN A 214 -7.83 1.54 -20.43
CA ASN A 214 -8.34 1.53 -19.07
C ASN A 214 -7.43 0.78 -18.08
N LEU A 215 -6.74 -0.26 -18.53
CA LEU A 215 -5.77 -0.98 -17.71
C LEU A 215 -4.74 -0.03 -17.07
N LEU A 216 -4.17 0.85 -17.87
CA LEU A 216 -3.19 1.83 -17.41
C LEU A 216 -3.88 3.05 -16.79
N ALA A 217 -5.03 3.49 -17.34
CA ALA A 217 -5.73 4.67 -16.87
C ALA A 217 -6.19 4.54 -15.40
N ASN A 218 -6.73 3.40 -15.02
CA ASN A 218 -7.23 3.13 -13.67
C ASN A 218 -6.34 2.21 -12.85
N GLY A 219 -5.39 1.54 -13.51
CA GLY A 219 -4.58 0.52 -12.86
C GLY A 219 -5.38 -0.72 -12.46
N ALA A 220 -4.72 -1.64 -11.79
CA ALA A 220 -5.33 -2.83 -11.22
C ALA A 220 -4.48 -3.40 -10.10
N SER A 221 -5.10 -3.99 -9.09
CA SER A 221 -4.41 -4.76 -8.06
C SER A 221 -5.10 -6.10 -7.87
N GLY A 222 -4.34 -7.17 -7.66
CA GLY A 222 -4.90 -8.50 -7.45
C GLY A 222 -3.86 -9.50 -6.99
N ILE A 223 -4.31 -10.44 -6.16
CA ILE A 223 -3.49 -11.54 -5.65
C ILE A 223 -4.10 -12.83 -6.17
N ALA A 224 -3.32 -13.61 -6.91
CA ALA A 224 -3.67 -14.92 -7.40
C ALA A 224 -2.78 -15.99 -6.77
N VAL A 225 -2.94 -17.25 -7.19
CA VAL A 225 -2.08 -18.33 -6.74
C VAL A 225 -0.74 -18.23 -7.48
N GLY A 226 0.34 -18.06 -6.74
CA GLY A 226 1.71 -18.00 -7.29
C GLY A 226 2.05 -16.71 -8.05
N MET A 227 1.11 -15.76 -8.21
CA MET A 227 1.37 -14.49 -8.88
C MET A 227 0.45 -13.37 -8.38
N ALA A 228 0.89 -12.14 -8.57
CA ALA A 228 0.12 -10.96 -8.23
C ALA A 228 0.20 -9.93 -9.36
N THR A 229 -0.71 -8.99 -9.38
CA THR A 229 -0.68 -7.80 -10.22
C THR A 229 -0.81 -6.56 -9.35
N SER A 230 -0.06 -5.52 -9.68
CA SER A 230 -0.14 -4.21 -9.06
C SER A 230 0.25 -3.16 -10.10
N ILE A 231 -0.73 -2.48 -10.62
CA ILE A 231 -0.58 -1.52 -11.72
C ILE A 231 -1.12 -0.18 -11.20
N PRO A 232 -0.28 0.86 -11.11
CA PRO A 232 -0.75 2.17 -10.71
C PRO A 232 -1.60 2.82 -11.81
N PRO A 233 -2.48 3.75 -11.46
CA PRO A 233 -3.23 4.55 -12.43
C PRO A 233 -2.33 5.59 -13.12
N HIS A 234 -2.72 5.99 -14.34
CA HIS A 234 -2.01 6.94 -15.19
C HIS A 234 -2.95 7.99 -15.77
N ASN A 235 -2.37 9.06 -16.27
CA ASN A 235 -3.12 10.11 -16.94
C ASN A 235 -3.60 9.65 -18.34
N VAL A 236 -4.90 9.70 -18.58
CA VAL A 236 -5.50 9.25 -19.85
C VAL A 236 -4.99 10.06 -21.04
N SER A 237 -4.79 11.38 -20.86
CA SER A 237 -4.25 12.25 -21.91
C SER A 237 -2.87 11.79 -22.37
N GLU A 238 -1.97 11.55 -21.41
CA GLU A 238 -0.60 11.08 -21.67
C GLU A 238 -0.61 9.70 -22.36
N LEU A 239 -1.52 8.82 -21.95
CA LEU A 239 -1.64 7.49 -22.56
C LEU A 239 -2.11 7.56 -24.02
N ILE A 240 -3.07 8.45 -24.33
CA ILE A 240 -3.54 8.67 -25.71
C ILE A 240 -2.42 9.28 -26.57
N ASP A 241 -1.67 10.24 -26.03
CA ASP A 241 -0.54 10.86 -26.72
C ASP A 241 0.58 9.82 -26.98
N ALA A 242 0.90 8.96 -26.01
CA ALA A 242 1.85 7.85 -26.16
C ALA A 242 1.38 6.81 -27.20
N ALA A 243 0.08 6.47 -27.19
CA ALA A 243 -0.50 5.57 -28.19
C ALA A 243 -0.43 6.19 -29.60
N SER A 244 -0.68 7.50 -29.73
CA SER A 244 -0.58 8.23 -30.99
C SER A 244 0.86 8.27 -31.51
N LEU A 245 1.85 8.44 -30.62
CA LEU A 245 3.27 8.34 -30.97
C LEU A 245 3.60 6.96 -31.55
N LEU A 246 3.11 5.87 -30.91
CA LEU A 246 3.34 4.50 -31.39
C LEU A 246 2.68 4.18 -32.72
N ILE A 247 1.58 4.86 -33.08
CA ILE A 247 0.98 4.76 -34.43
C ILE A 247 1.87 5.45 -35.46
N ASP A 248 2.44 6.62 -35.14
CA ASP A 248 3.32 7.35 -36.06
C ASP A 248 4.69 6.69 -36.20
N ASN A 249 5.24 6.20 -35.11
CA ASN A 249 6.53 5.54 -35.07
C ASN A 249 6.45 4.26 -34.20
N PRO A 250 6.13 3.11 -34.79
CA PRO A 250 6.06 1.83 -34.06
C PRO A 250 7.40 1.42 -33.42
N ASP A 251 8.51 1.92 -33.97
CA ASP A 251 9.85 1.65 -33.47
C ASP A 251 10.33 2.66 -32.42
N ALA A 252 9.49 3.65 -32.03
CA ALA A 252 9.83 4.63 -31.01
C ALA A 252 10.51 3.98 -29.81
N GLU A 253 11.59 4.58 -29.33
CA GLU A 253 12.34 4.06 -28.21
C GLU A 253 11.55 4.22 -26.89
N HIS A 254 11.90 3.45 -25.88
CA HIS A 254 11.28 3.55 -24.58
C HIS A 254 11.45 4.97 -23.98
N ALA A 255 12.57 5.62 -24.25
CA ALA A 255 12.85 6.99 -23.81
C ALA A 255 11.86 8.02 -24.36
N ASP A 256 11.39 7.85 -25.61
CA ASP A 256 10.41 8.76 -26.21
C ASP A 256 9.06 8.67 -25.50
N LEU A 257 8.64 7.45 -25.14
CA LEU A 257 7.42 7.24 -24.37
C LEU A 257 7.51 7.87 -22.98
N MET A 258 8.70 7.83 -22.36
CA MET A 258 8.91 8.42 -21.03
C MET A 258 8.86 9.94 -21.02
N GLN A 259 9.06 10.61 -22.15
CA GLN A 259 8.86 12.06 -22.26
C GLN A 259 7.36 12.43 -22.19
N ILE A 260 6.49 11.53 -22.62
CA ILE A 260 5.02 11.70 -22.62
C ILE A 260 4.44 11.17 -21.31
N VAL A 261 4.68 9.90 -20.97
CA VAL A 261 4.18 9.26 -19.75
C VAL A 261 5.22 9.43 -18.66
N ARG A 262 5.08 10.51 -17.88
CA ARG A 262 6.08 10.91 -16.87
C ARG A 262 6.09 10.03 -15.62
N GLY A 263 5.15 9.10 -15.48
CA GLY A 263 4.97 8.25 -14.33
C GLY A 263 3.50 8.08 -13.96
N PRO A 264 3.18 7.38 -12.87
CA PRO A 264 1.81 7.27 -12.37
C PRO A 264 1.14 8.63 -12.18
N ASP A 265 -0.19 8.65 -12.29
CA ASP A 265 -1.01 9.81 -11.97
C ASP A 265 -2.13 9.36 -11.02
N TYR A 266 -1.87 9.53 -9.73
CA TYR A 266 -2.76 9.04 -8.68
C TYR A 266 -4.00 9.92 -8.51
N PRO A 267 -5.16 9.36 -8.19
CA PRO A 267 -6.37 10.11 -7.94
C PRO A 267 -6.24 11.11 -6.79
N THR A 268 -5.48 10.77 -5.75
CA THR A 268 -5.22 11.63 -4.59
C THR A 268 -4.09 12.64 -4.80
N GLY A 269 -3.43 12.62 -5.99
CA GLY A 269 -2.30 13.50 -6.31
C GLY A 269 -1.00 13.06 -5.63
N GLY A 270 -0.38 13.99 -4.91
CA GLY A 270 0.92 13.80 -4.28
C GLY A 270 2.10 14.15 -5.21
N VAL A 271 3.30 13.84 -4.76
CA VAL A 271 4.56 14.13 -5.46
C VAL A 271 5.33 12.83 -5.67
N LEU A 272 5.58 12.45 -6.91
CA LEU A 272 6.45 11.33 -7.27
C LEU A 272 7.91 11.78 -7.15
N VAL A 273 8.69 11.10 -6.31
CA VAL A 273 10.03 11.53 -5.91
C VAL A 273 11.17 10.61 -6.37
N ASP A 274 10.86 9.63 -7.22
CA ASP A 274 11.88 8.76 -7.79
C ASP A 274 12.60 9.43 -8.98
N ASN A 275 13.87 9.07 -9.15
CA ASN A 275 14.64 9.48 -10.31
C ASN A 275 14.01 8.93 -11.60
N VAL A 276 14.05 9.72 -12.67
CA VAL A 276 13.51 9.37 -13.99
C VAL A 276 14.07 8.04 -14.50
N SER A 277 15.32 7.71 -14.20
CA SER A 277 15.93 6.43 -14.60
C SER A 277 15.25 5.23 -13.94
N ILE A 278 14.89 5.33 -12.65
CA ILE A 278 14.20 4.28 -11.90
C ILE A 278 12.79 4.07 -12.46
N ILE A 279 12.08 5.18 -12.73
CA ILE A 279 10.74 5.14 -13.33
C ILE A 279 10.80 4.49 -14.71
N SER A 280 11.78 4.89 -15.53
CA SER A 280 12.00 4.34 -16.87
C SER A 280 12.28 2.84 -16.84
N GLU A 281 13.19 2.38 -15.97
CA GLU A 281 13.50 0.96 -15.82
C GLU A 281 12.29 0.14 -15.36
N ALA A 282 11.51 0.67 -14.41
CA ALA A 282 10.29 0.03 -13.95
C ALA A 282 9.28 -0.17 -15.07
N TYR A 283 9.08 0.82 -15.95
CA TYR A 283 8.18 0.70 -17.11
C TYR A 283 8.76 -0.15 -18.23
N ALA A 284 10.08 -0.20 -18.42
CA ALA A 284 10.71 -1.07 -19.39
C ALA A 284 10.52 -2.56 -19.04
N THR A 285 10.69 -2.89 -17.76
CA THR A 285 10.62 -4.28 -17.25
C THR A 285 9.21 -4.71 -16.82
N GLY A 286 8.30 -3.76 -16.59
CA GLY A 286 6.99 -4.02 -15.98
C GLY A 286 7.05 -4.37 -14.50
N ARG A 287 8.19 -4.17 -13.84
CA ARG A 287 8.40 -4.42 -12.40
C ARG A 287 9.20 -3.30 -11.76
N GLY A 288 8.79 -2.90 -10.56
CA GLY A 288 9.44 -1.85 -9.82
C GLY A 288 8.62 -1.35 -8.65
N SER A 289 8.89 -0.13 -8.22
CA SER A 289 8.07 0.56 -7.24
C SER A 289 8.22 2.06 -7.42
N PHE A 290 7.19 2.81 -7.06
CA PHE A 290 7.16 4.26 -7.15
C PHE A 290 6.98 4.85 -5.75
N ARG A 291 7.84 5.81 -5.37
CA ARG A 291 7.72 6.54 -4.12
C ARG A 291 6.91 7.80 -4.33
N THR A 292 5.88 7.95 -3.52
CA THR A 292 5.00 9.12 -3.56
C THR A 292 4.99 9.78 -2.19
N ARG A 293 5.22 11.08 -2.16
CA ARG A 293 5.12 11.94 -0.97
C ARG A 293 3.81 12.70 -0.98
N ALA A 294 3.34 13.00 0.21
CA ALA A 294 2.29 13.99 0.44
C ALA A 294 2.70 15.36 -0.10
N ARG A 295 1.74 16.11 -0.64
CA ARG A 295 1.95 17.50 -1.00
C ARG A 295 1.62 18.39 0.20
N TRP A 296 2.52 19.30 0.50
CA TRP A 296 2.37 20.21 1.61
C TRP A 296 2.89 21.62 1.28
N HIS A 297 2.52 22.57 2.10
CA HIS A 297 3.08 23.92 2.05
C HIS A 297 3.13 24.50 3.48
N LYS A 298 3.95 25.52 3.64
CA LYS A 298 4.10 26.26 4.88
C LYS A 298 3.06 27.40 4.92
N GLU A 299 2.36 27.53 6.02
CA GLU A 299 1.48 28.67 6.31
C GLU A 299 1.98 29.42 7.54
N ASP A 300 1.79 30.76 7.54
CA ASP A 300 2.09 31.59 8.70
C ASP A 300 0.98 31.50 9.75
N GLY A 301 1.33 31.03 10.95
CA GLY A 301 0.40 30.89 12.09
C GLY A 301 0.17 32.21 12.86
N GLY A 302 0.74 33.33 12.43
CA GLY A 302 0.75 34.61 13.16
C GLY A 302 1.81 34.68 14.27
N ARG A 303 2.18 35.89 14.67
CA ARG A 303 3.21 36.17 15.71
C ARG A 303 4.57 35.51 15.47
N GLY A 304 4.91 35.22 14.20
CA GLY A 304 6.15 34.54 13.80
C GLY A 304 6.17 33.04 14.01
N THR A 305 5.01 32.42 14.29
CA THR A 305 4.83 30.96 14.24
C THR A 305 4.46 30.52 12.83
N TRP A 306 4.63 29.24 12.53
CA TRP A 306 4.25 28.63 11.26
C TRP A 306 3.69 27.24 11.47
N VAL A 307 2.93 26.76 10.50
CA VAL A 307 2.41 25.39 10.45
C VAL A 307 2.70 24.79 9.07
N ALA A 308 2.85 23.47 9.01
CA ALA A 308 2.88 22.76 7.75
C ALA A 308 1.47 22.24 7.46
N VAL A 309 0.95 22.53 6.27
CA VAL A 309 -0.39 22.10 5.85
C VAL A 309 -0.23 21.08 4.74
N VAL A 310 -0.70 19.86 4.99
CA VAL A 310 -0.74 18.78 3.99
C VAL A 310 -2.07 18.87 3.25
N THR A 311 -2.00 18.99 1.92
CA THR A 311 -3.17 19.14 1.03
C THR A 311 -3.44 17.91 0.18
N GLN A 312 -2.48 17.01 0.03
CA GLN A 312 -2.63 15.75 -0.69
C GLN A 312 -1.86 14.66 0.04
N ILE A 313 -2.43 13.48 0.15
CA ILE A 313 -1.80 12.31 0.78
C ILE A 313 -1.49 11.25 -0.27
N PRO A 314 -0.50 10.36 -0.04
CA PRO A 314 -0.16 9.30 -0.98
C PRO A 314 -1.36 8.37 -1.25
N PHE A 315 -1.38 7.81 -2.45
CA PHE A 315 -2.44 6.92 -2.89
C PHE A 315 -2.58 5.68 -1.99
N GLN A 316 -3.82 5.26 -1.71
CA GLN A 316 -4.18 4.15 -0.83
C GLN A 316 -3.84 4.34 0.66
N VAL A 317 -3.43 5.52 1.07
CA VAL A 317 -3.26 5.86 2.49
C VAL A 317 -4.59 6.34 3.07
N GLN A 318 -5.01 5.77 4.19
CA GLN A 318 -6.18 6.22 4.94
C GLN A 318 -5.80 7.44 5.79
N LYS A 319 -6.52 8.57 5.60
CA LYS A 319 -6.22 9.83 6.28
C LYS A 319 -6.27 9.69 7.81
N SER A 320 -7.28 9.01 8.35
CA SER A 320 -7.42 8.79 9.79
C SER A 320 -6.23 8.04 10.39
N LYS A 321 -5.78 6.95 9.74
CA LYS A 321 -4.62 6.17 10.21
C LYS A 321 -3.32 6.96 10.12
N LEU A 322 -3.17 7.78 9.08
CA LEU A 322 -2.01 8.66 8.95
C LEU A 322 -1.94 9.66 10.11
N ILE A 323 -3.06 10.27 10.48
CA ILE A 323 -3.14 11.18 11.62
C ILE A 323 -2.83 10.45 12.93
N GLU A 324 -3.35 9.24 13.12
CA GLU A 324 -3.02 8.40 14.28
C GLU A 324 -1.52 8.08 14.36
N GLN A 325 -0.86 7.78 13.24
CA GLN A 325 0.59 7.55 13.18
C GLN A 325 1.36 8.81 13.61
N ILE A 326 0.98 9.98 13.11
CA ILE A 326 1.61 11.25 13.48
C ILE A 326 1.40 11.54 14.98
N ALA A 327 0.17 11.36 15.49
CA ALA A 327 -0.15 11.54 16.90
C ALA A 327 0.63 10.56 17.79
N ALA A 328 0.87 9.32 17.33
CA ALA A 328 1.67 8.36 18.06
C ALA A 328 3.14 8.81 18.20
N LEU A 329 3.71 9.50 17.19
CA LEU A 329 5.06 10.07 17.30
C LEU A 329 5.16 11.14 18.38
N ILE A 330 4.08 11.92 18.57
CA ILE A 330 3.99 12.92 19.65
C ILE A 330 3.92 12.24 21.01
N ASN A 331 2.99 11.30 21.17
CA ASN A 331 2.74 10.59 22.43
C ASN A 331 3.97 9.78 22.89
N ASP A 332 4.63 9.09 21.97
CA ASP A 332 5.83 8.30 22.22
C ASP A 332 7.09 9.15 22.34
N ARG A 333 7.01 10.47 22.10
CA ARG A 333 8.14 11.40 22.06
C ARG A 333 9.25 10.97 21.08
N LYS A 334 8.86 10.34 19.97
CA LYS A 334 9.81 9.88 18.94
C LYS A 334 10.24 11.02 18.00
N LEU A 335 9.46 12.09 17.92
CA LEU A 335 9.77 13.28 17.13
C LEU A 335 9.62 14.54 17.99
N PRO A 336 10.67 14.94 18.73
CA PRO A 336 10.61 16.04 19.70
C PRO A 336 10.26 17.40 19.12
N ILE A 337 10.54 17.64 17.82
CA ILE A 337 10.27 18.89 17.10
C ILE A 337 8.80 19.05 16.71
N LEU A 338 7.97 18.01 16.84
CA LEU A 338 6.55 18.01 16.56
C LEU A 338 5.75 18.32 17.83
N ALA A 339 4.79 19.25 17.74
CA ALA A 339 3.95 19.64 18.87
C ALA A 339 2.57 19.05 18.80
N ASP A 340 1.90 19.21 17.64
CA ASP A 340 0.50 18.80 17.46
C ASP A 340 0.18 18.48 16.00
N VAL A 341 -0.91 17.73 15.78
CA VAL A 341 -1.49 17.46 14.49
C VAL A 341 -3.02 17.60 14.59
N ARG A 342 -3.61 18.35 13.64
CA ARG A 342 -5.05 18.55 13.56
C ARG A 342 -5.56 18.23 12.17
N ASP A 343 -6.75 17.67 12.10
CA ASP A 343 -7.51 17.51 10.88
C ASP A 343 -8.52 18.65 10.74
N GLU A 344 -8.31 19.48 9.73
CA GLU A 344 -9.17 20.60 9.35
C GLU A 344 -9.79 20.37 7.96
N SER A 345 -9.79 19.11 7.48
CA SER A 345 -10.32 18.74 6.17
C SER A 345 -11.85 18.89 6.13
N ASP A 346 -12.34 19.38 4.99
CA ASP A 346 -13.76 19.36 4.64
C ASP A 346 -13.96 18.61 3.30
N THR A 347 -14.18 19.31 2.19
CA THR A 347 -14.18 18.76 0.82
C THR A 347 -12.76 18.56 0.29
N GLU A 348 -11.79 19.30 0.81
CA GLU A 348 -10.38 19.20 0.49
C GLU A 348 -9.60 18.74 1.72
N ILE A 349 -8.51 18.00 1.48
CA ILE A 349 -7.63 17.55 2.55
C ILE A 349 -6.86 18.75 3.11
N ARG A 350 -6.93 18.92 4.43
CA ARG A 350 -6.19 19.91 5.18
C ARG A 350 -5.74 19.33 6.53
N ILE A 351 -4.56 18.72 6.55
CA ILE A 351 -3.95 18.22 7.79
C ILE A 351 -2.91 19.25 8.24
N VAL A 352 -3.16 19.86 9.40
CA VAL A 352 -2.30 20.90 9.96
C VAL A 352 -1.33 20.27 10.96
N ILE A 353 -0.04 20.46 10.72
CA ILE A 353 1.06 19.92 11.52
C ILE A 353 1.78 21.11 12.18
N GLU A 354 1.80 21.13 13.51
CA GLU A 354 2.35 22.21 14.30
C GLU A 354 3.73 21.86 14.85
N PRO A 355 4.79 22.64 14.56
CA PRO A 355 6.11 22.44 15.11
C PRO A 355 6.16 22.90 16.57
N ARG A 356 7.02 22.28 17.39
CA ARG A 356 7.18 22.64 18.79
C ARG A 356 7.75 24.04 19.03
N ALA A 357 8.58 24.52 18.12
CA ALA A 357 9.17 25.84 18.20
C ALA A 357 9.24 26.48 16.81
N ARG A 358 9.16 27.81 16.76
CA ARG A 358 9.25 28.60 15.51
C ARG A 358 10.59 28.45 14.79
N THR A 359 11.62 28.01 15.50
CA THR A 359 12.99 27.81 15.00
C THR A 359 13.18 26.48 14.29
N VAL A 360 12.18 25.60 14.33
CA VAL A 360 12.25 24.32 13.60
C VAL A 360 12.23 24.60 12.10
N ASP A 361 13.16 23.99 11.38
CA ASP A 361 13.19 24.06 9.93
C ASP A 361 12.04 23.21 9.35
N PRO A 362 11.16 23.79 8.50
CA PRO A 362 10.02 23.08 7.90
C PRO A 362 10.42 21.82 7.12
N ASP A 363 11.50 21.89 6.34
CA ASP A 363 11.96 20.77 5.52
C ASP A 363 12.46 19.62 6.41
N VAL A 364 13.14 19.95 7.51
CA VAL A 364 13.60 18.96 8.50
C VAL A 364 12.44 18.25 9.18
N LEU A 365 11.39 18.99 9.56
CA LEU A 365 10.18 18.41 10.14
C LEU A 365 9.52 17.45 9.15
N MET A 366 9.31 17.89 7.90
CA MET A 366 8.64 17.10 6.90
C MET A 366 9.48 15.89 6.44
N ASP A 367 10.78 16.03 6.26
CA ASP A 367 11.67 14.90 5.96
C ASP A 367 11.66 13.83 7.07
N SER A 368 11.54 14.25 8.34
CA SER A 368 11.39 13.32 9.46
C SER A 368 10.06 12.59 9.42
N LEU A 369 8.97 13.30 9.10
CA LEU A 369 7.64 12.73 8.97
C LEU A 369 7.53 11.79 7.76
N PHE A 370 8.13 12.11 6.61
CA PHE A 370 8.21 11.22 5.45
C PHE A 370 8.91 9.89 5.75
N ARG A 371 9.88 9.88 6.65
CA ARG A 371 10.58 8.65 7.07
C ARG A 371 9.82 7.82 8.09
N LEU A 372 9.00 8.45 8.93
CA LEU A 372 8.40 7.84 10.11
C LEU A 372 6.91 7.53 9.94
N THR A 373 6.27 8.01 8.88
CA THR A 373 4.83 7.86 8.64
C THR A 373 4.54 7.58 7.16
N ASP A 374 3.28 7.26 6.85
CA ASP A 374 2.78 7.03 5.50
C ASP A 374 2.60 8.33 4.67
N LEU A 375 3.14 9.49 5.13
CA LEU A 375 3.28 10.69 4.31
C LEU A 375 4.23 10.47 3.10
N GLU A 376 5.13 9.48 3.17
CA GLU A 376 5.82 8.91 2.01
C GLU A 376 5.45 7.42 1.95
N ASN A 377 4.92 6.98 0.82
CA ASN A 377 4.54 5.60 0.58
C ASN A 377 5.14 5.08 -0.73
N ARG A 378 5.34 3.76 -0.83
CA ARG A 378 5.80 3.07 -2.02
C ARG A 378 4.69 2.25 -2.63
N PHE A 379 4.35 2.54 -3.87
CA PHE A 379 3.42 1.73 -4.66
C PHE A 379 4.20 0.73 -5.52
N PRO A 380 4.00 -0.58 -5.36
CA PRO A 380 4.70 -1.58 -6.18
C PRO A 380 4.14 -1.61 -7.59
N LEU A 381 5.01 -1.72 -8.60
CA LEU A 381 4.66 -2.01 -9.99
C LEU A 381 4.89 -3.49 -10.28
N ASN A 382 3.86 -4.18 -10.73
CA ASN A 382 3.93 -5.51 -11.33
C ASN A 382 2.85 -5.60 -12.42
N LEU A 383 3.24 -5.31 -13.66
CA LEU A 383 2.37 -5.30 -14.83
C LEU A 383 2.07 -6.73 -15.31
N ASN A 384 1.51 -7.54 -14.43
CA ASN A 384 1.10 -8.92 -14.73
C ASN A 384 -0.37 -8.93 -15.17
N VAL A 385 -0.62 -9.28 -16.42
CA VAL A 385 -1.93 -9.16 -17.08
C VAL A 385 -2.23 -10.41 -17.91
N LEU A 386 -3.50 -10.59 -18.24
CA LEU A 386 -3.91 -11.58 -19.24
C LEU A 386 -3.80 -10.94 -20.64
N ASP A 387 -3.00 -11.56 -21.52
CA ASP A 387 -2.95 -11.14 -22.93
C ASP A 387 -4.20 -11.57 -23.72
N ALA A 388 -4.25 -11.28 -25.01
CA ALA A 388 -5.39 -11.61 -25.87
C ALA A 388 -5.69 -13.12 -25.92
N THR A 389 -4.69 -13.98 -25.60
CA THR A 389 -4.84 -15.44 -25.50
C THR A 389 -5.19 -15.92 -24.10
N ARG A 390 -5.46 -14.98 -23.16
CA ARG A 390 -5.71 -15.23 -21.73
C ARG A 390 -4.52 -15.87 -21.00
N THR A 391 -3.32 -15.67 -21.52
CA THR A 391 -2.09 -16.15 -20.88
C THR A 391 -1.53 -15.06 -19.95
N PRO A 392 -1.21 -15.38 -18.67
CA PRO A 392 -0.59 -14.44 -17.76
C PRO A 392 0.81 -14.04 -18.22
N ARG A 393 1.07 -12.74 -18.34
CA ARG A 393 2.38 -12.21 -18.75
C ARG A 393 2.70 -10.93 -18.02
N VAL A 394 3.98 -10.75 -17.65
CA VAL A 394 4.49 -9.47 -17.19
C VAL A 394 5.03 -8.70 -18.40
N LEU A 395 4.49 -7.54 -18.65
CA LEU A 395 4.81 -6.71 -19.81
C LEU A 395 5.30 -5.33 -19.36
N GLY A 396 6.12 -4.67 -20.17
CA GLY A 396 6.47 -3.27 -19.99
C GLY A 396 5.39 -2.34 -20.59
N LEU A 397 5.54 -1.04 -20.38
CA LEU A 397 4.58 -0.02 -20.83
C LEU A 397 4.36 -0.06 -22.36
N LYS A 398 5.44 -0.09 -23.16
CA LYS A 398 5.36 -0.11 -24.63
C LYS A 398 4.61 -1.34 -25.15
N PRO A 399 4.96 -2.59 -24.76
CA PRO A 399 4.21 -3.78 -25.16
C PRO A 399 2.73 -3.73 -24.79
N VAL A 400 2.37 -3.21 -23.61
CA VAL A 400 0.97 -3.07 -23.19
C VAL A 400 0.20 -2.14 -24.13
N LEU A 401 0.76 -0.98 -24.46
CA LEU A 401 0.12 -0.04 -25.40
C LEU A 401 0.00 -0.62 -26.81
N ILE A 402 1.01 -1.34 -27.29
CA ILE A 402 0.96 -1.99 -28.62
C ILE A 402 -0.13 -3.07 -28.67
N GLU A 403 -0.25 -3.91 -27.66
CA GLU A 403 -1.30 -4.94 -27.62
C GLU A 403 -2.70 -4.32 -27.52
N TRP A 404 -2.85 -3.25 -26.75
CA TRP A 404 -4.10 -2.48 -26.73
C TRP A 404 -4.42 -1.86 -28.08
N LEU A 405 -3.44 -1.26 -28.78
CA LEU A 405 -3.62 -0.70 -30.13
C LEU A 405 -4.04 -1.78 -31.15
N LYS A 406 -3.47 -2.99 -31.07
CA LYS A 406 -3.91 -4.11 -31.92
C LYS A 406 -5.38 -4.47 -31.67
N HIS A 407 -5.79 -4.50 -30.40
CA HIS A 407 -7.19 -4.71 -30.06
C HIS A 407 -8.09 -3.61 -30.64
N GLN A 408 -7.65 -2.34 -30.61
CA GLN A 408 -8.40 -1.24 -31.21
C GLN A 408 -8.53 -1.37 -32.73
N ILE A 409 -7.51 -1.88 -33.41
CA ILE A 409 -7.61 -2.17 -34.86
C ILE A 409 -8.62 -3.30 -35.12
N ASP A 410 -8.60 -4.36 -34.34
CA ASP A 410 -9.57 -5.45 -34.46
C ASP A 410 -11.02 -4.95 -34.26
N VAL A 411 -11.25 -4.17 -33.20
CA VAL A 411 -12.53 -3.50 -32.93
C VAL A 411 -12.97 -2.63 -34.09
N LEU A 412 -12.07 -1.83 -34.67
CA LEU A 412 -12.35 -0.95 -35.81
C LEU A 412 -12.75 -1.78 -37.05
N VAL A 413 -12.00 -2.82 -37.37
CA VAL A 413 -12.28 -3.68 -38.51
C VAL A 413 -13.60 -4.44 -38.35
N ARG A 414 -13.86 -5.00 -37.16
CA ARG A 414 -15.11 -5.71 -36.88
C ARG A 414 -16.32 -4.77 -36.97
N ARG A 415 -16.21 -3.56 -36.40
CA ARG A 415 -17.23 -2.51 -36.53
C ARG A 415 -17.51 -2.18 -37.99
N ALA A 416 -16.45 -1.98 -38.80
CA ALA A 416 -16.57 -1.68 -40.20
C ALA A 416 -17.28 -2.83 -40.98
N ARG A 417 -16.93 -4.08 -40.72
CA ARG A 417 -17.60 -5.25 -41.32
C ARG A 417 -19.07 -5.32 -40.94
N HIS A 418 -19.39 -5.19 -39.66
CA HIS A 418 -20.79 -5.16 -39.21
C HIS A 418 -21.60 -4.04 -39.87
N ARG A 419 -20.99 -2.87 -40.09
CA ARG A 419 -21.63 -1.77 -40.80
C ARG A 419 -21.81 -2.10 -42.28
N LEU A 420 -20.83 -2.73 -42.92
CA LEU A 420 -20.93 -3.21 -44.31
C LEU A 420 -22.06 -4.22 -44.48
N ASP A 421 -22.23 -5.17 -43.53
CA ASP A 421 -23.32 -6.14 -43.59
C ASP A 421 -24.70 -5.44 -43.50
N LYS A 422 -24.84 -4.44 -42.61
CA LYS A 422 -26.04 -3.62 -42.51
C LYS A 422 -26.30 -2.81 -43.77
N ILE A 423 -25.26 -2.24 -44.36
CA ILE A 423 -25.35 -1.50 -45.63
C ILE A 423 -25.78 -2.45 -46.75
N ALA A 424 -25.17 -3.62 -46.87
CA ALA A 424 -25.51 -4.62 -47.89
C ALA A 424 -26.99 -5.03 -47.78
N ALA A 425 -27.46 -5.37 -46.58
CA ALA A 425 -28.86 -5.72 -46.33
C ALA A 425 -29.83 -4.57 -46.66
N ARG A 426 -29.42 -3.32 -46.35
CA ARG A 426 -30.25 -2.16 -46.68
C ARG A 426 -30.27 -1.84 -48.19
N MET A 427 -29.12 -1.91 -48.85
CA MET A 427 -28.97 -1.70 -50.28
C MET A 427 -29.76 -2.75 -51.08
N GLU A 428 -29.75 -4.04 -50.69
CA GLU A 428 -30.58 -5.08 -51.29
C GLU A 428 -32.05 -4.66 -51.35
N LEU A 429 -32.60 -4.14 -50.22
CA LEU A 429 -33.98 -3.65 -50.20
C LEU A 429 -34.20 -2.41 -51.05
N LEU A 430 -33.26 -1.46 -51.05
CA LEU A 430 -33.33 -0.24 -51.85
C LEU A 430 -33.30 -0.55 -53.35
N ASP A 431 -32.46 -1.51 -53.77
CA ASP A 431 -32.41 -1.97 -55.17
C ASP A 431 -33.77 -2.53 -55.59
N GLY A 432 -34.42 -3.36 -54.75
CA GLY A 432 -35.76 -3.86 -55.00
C GLY A 432 -36.79 -2.74 -55.12
N TYR A 433 -36.75 -1.75 -54.22
CA TYR A 433 -37.64 -0.59 -54.27
C TYR A 433 -37.43 0.23 -55.57
N ILE A 434 -36.19 0.48 -55.96
CA ILE A 434 -35.90 1.21 -57.22
C ILE A 434 -36.45 0.47 -58.45
N ILE A 435 -36.30 -0.89 -58.49
CA ILE A 435 -36.90 -1.72 -59.56
C ILE A 435 -38.42 -1.58 -59.53
N ALA A 436 -39.06 -1.66 -58.37
CA ALA A 436 -40.50 -1.52 -58.22
C ALA A 436 -41.00 -0.12 -58.73
N TYR A 437 -40.27 0.97 -58.43
CA TYR A 437 -40.57 2.32 -58.84
C TYR A 437 -40.46 2.49 -60.40
N LEU A 438 -39.44 1.87 -60.99
CA LEU A 438 -39.23 1.89 -62.43
C LEU A 438 -40.34 1.13 -63.15
N ASN A 439 -40.98 0.15 -62.54
CA ASN A 439 -42.01 -0.73 -63.12
C ASN A 439 -43.32 -0.67 -62.32
N LEU A 440 -43.70 0.50 -61.81
CA LEU A 440 -44.77 0.65 -60.82
C LEU A 440 -46.14 0.13 -61.36
N ASP A 441 -46.51 0.46 -62.55
CA ASP A 441 -47.78 0.03 -63.12
C ASP A 441 -47.85 -1.51 -63.25
N ARG A 442 -46.75 -2.13 -63.63
CA ARG A 442 -46.69 -3.57 -63.80
C ARG A 442 -46.70 -4.28 -62.42
N VAL A 443 -46.01 -3.71 -61.42
CA VAL A 443 -46.04 -4.24 -60.03
C VAL A 443 -47.46 -4.20 -59.47
N ILE A 444 -48.19 -3.08 -59.69
CA ILE A 444 -49.59 -2.92 -59.26
C ILE A 444 -50.47 -3.92 -59.98
N GLU A 445 -50.31 -4.14 -61.33
CA GLU A 445 -51.02 -5.11 -62.07
C GLU A 445 -50.83 -6.52 -61.53
N ILE A 446 -49.56 -6.97 -61.28
CA ILE A 446 -49.24 -8.28 -60.71
C ILE A 446 -49.93 -8.45 -59.39
N ILE A 447 -49.83 -7.46 -58.48
CA ILE A 447 -50.43 -7.57 -57.10
C ILE A 447 -51.96 -7.70 -57.17
N ARG A 448 -52.60 -7.17 -58.19
CA ARG A 448 -54.08 -7.17 -58.40
C ARG A 448 -54.60 -8.40 -59.12
N THR A 449 -53.81 -9.01 -60.02
CA THR A 449 -54.33 -10.03 -60.97
C THR A 449 -53.74 -11.42 -60.69
N GLU A 450 -52.60 -11.53 -60.06
CA GLU A 450 -51.95 -12.84 -59.87
C GLU A 450 -52.32 -13.45 -58.52
N ASP A 451 -52.50 -14.77 -58.48
CA ASP A 451 -52.81 -15.50 -57.22
C ASP A 451 -51.60 -15.59 -56.34
N GLU A 452 -50.38 -15.68 -56.93
CA GLU A 452 -49.12 -15.67 -56.19
C GLU A 452 -48.19 -14.52 -56.61
N PRO A 453 -48.51 -13.26 -56.28
CA PRO A 453 -47.80 -12.11 -56.78
C PRO A 453 -46.33 -12.06 -56.41
N LYS A 454 -45.92 -12.63 -55.32
CA LYS A 454 -44.51 -12.72 -54.86
C LYS A 454 -43.66 -13.53 -55.84
N ALA A 455 -44.13 -14.72 -56.22
CA ALA A 455 -43.40 -15.62 -57.14
C ALA A 455 -43.27 -14.99 -58.53
N VAL A 456 -44.36 -14.37 -59.06
CA VAL A 456 -44.34 -13.71 -60.32
C VAL A 456 -43.40 -12.48 -60.35
N MET A 457 -43.36 -11.65 -59.29
CA MET A 457 -42.42 -10.52 -59.19
C MET A 457 -40.96 -10.99 -59.06
N MET A 458 -40.70 -12.07 -58.37
CA MET A 458 -39.37 -12.64 -58.28
C MET A 458 -38.87 -13.13 -59.63
N GLU A 459 -39.72 -13.77 -60.41
CA GLU A 459 -39.36 -14.28 -61.76
C GLU A 459 -39.21 -13.14 -62.77
N GLU A 460 -40.19 -12.22 -62.89
CA GLU A 460 -40.21 -11.17 -63.83
C GLU A 460 -39.15 -10.09 -63.66
N PHE A 461 -38.90 -9.67 -62.43
CA PHE A 461 -37.92 -8.61 -62.06
C PHE A 461 -36.59 -9.14 -61.49
N GLN A 462 -36.40 -10.47 -61.47
CA GLN A 462 -35.22 -11.12 -60.88
C GLN A 462 -34.93 -10.66 -59.42
N LEU A 463 -36.03 -10.52 -58.64
CA LEU A 463 -35.95 -10.06 -57.25
C LEU A 463 -35.63 -11.22 -56.32
N THR A 464 -34.91 -10.91 -55.22
CA THR A 464 -34.76 -11.84 -54.10
C THR A 464 -36.05 -11.97 -53.30
N ASP A 465 -36.20 -13.06 -52.55
CA ASP A 465 -37.37 -13.28 -51.67
C ASP A 465 -37.60 -12.10 -50.74
N ARG A 466 -36.52 -11.56 -50.17
CA ARG A 466 -36.56 -10.40 -49.25
C ARG A 466 -37.01 -9.10 -49.98
N GLN A 467 -36.57 -8.89 -51.20
CA GLN A 467 -36.96 -7.73 -52.01
C GLN A 467 -38.43 -7.80 -52.36
N ALA A 468 -38.92 -8.95 -52.84
CA ALA A 468 -40.33 -9.14 -53.20
C ALA A 468 -41.25 -8.96 -52.00
N GLU A 469 -40.89 -9.55 -50.83
CA GLU A 469 -41.60 -9.38 -49.57
C GLU A 469 -41.65 -7.91 -49.13
N ALA A 470 -40.51 -7.21 -49.23
CA ALA A 470 -40.43 -5.78 -48.85
C ALA A 470 -41.28 -4.89 -49.73
N ILE A 471 -41.36 -5.21 -51.04
CA ILE A 471 -42.22 -4.48 -52.01
C ILE A 471 -43.71 -4.72 -51.66
N LEU A 472 -44.12 -5.95 -51.41
CA LEU A 472 -45.50 -6.29 -51.02
C LEU A 472 -45.95 -5.61 -49.71
N ASN A 473 -45.00 -5.44 -48.74
CA ASN A 473 -45.24 -4.75 -47.48
C ASN A 473 -45.08 -3.23 -47.55
N MET A 474 -44.84 -2.68 -48.75
CA MET A 474 -44.67 -1.24 -48.94
C MET A 474 -45.96 -0.47 -48.66
N ARG A 475 -45.84 0.61 -47.97
CA ARG A 475 -47.00 1.49 -47.69
C ARG A 475 -47.34 2.30 -48.97
N LEU A 476 -48.63 2.43 -49.32
CA LEU A 476 -49.03 3.19 -50.50
C LEU A 476 -48.55 4.66 -50.52
N ARG A 477 -48.39 5.28 -49.39
CA ARG A 477 -47.80 6.63 -49.29
C ARG A 477 -46.33 6.71 -49.75
N SER A 478 -45.56 5.60 -49.64
CA SER A 478 -44.17 5.54 -50.10
C SER A 478 -44.02 5.60 -51.59
N LEU A 479 -45.12 5.48 -52.39
CA LEU A 479 -45.11 5.54 -53.85
C LEU A 479 -45.07 6.98 -54.38
N ARG A 480 -44.81 7.99 -53.57
CA ARG A 480 -44.66 9.37 -53.94
C ARG A 480 -43.34 9.63 -54.64
N LYS A 481 -43.32 10.49 -55.67
CA LYS A 481 -42.09 10.88 -56.40
C LYS A 481 -41.00 11.47 -55.51
N LEU A 482 -41.36 12.14 -54.41
CA LEU A 482 -40.40 12.68 -53.44
C LEU A 482 -39.67 11.57 -52.68
N GLU A 483 -40.34 10.49 -52.31
CA GLU A 483 -39.76 9.34 -51.62
C GLU A 483 -38.82 8.53 -52.53
N GLU A 484 -39.11 8.46 -53.84
CA GLU A 484 -38.17 7.90 -54.82
C GLU A 484 -36.85 8.66 -54.86
N MET A 485 -36.86 9.97 -54.85
CA MET A 485 -35.64 10.78 -54.82
C MET A 485 -34.86 10.57 -53.53
N GLU A 486 -35.54 10.45 -52.39
CA GLU A 486 -34.91 10.15 -51.11
C GLU A 486 -34.26 8.76 -51.10
N LEU A 487 -34.93 7.72 -51.61
CA LEU A 487 -34.38 6.38 -51.72
C LEU A 487 -33.16 6.33 -52.65
N ARG A 488 -33.18 7.02 -53.76
CA ARG A 488 -32.01 7.12 -54.68
C ARG A 488 -30.84 7.86 -54.01
N ARG A 489 -31.15 8.90 -53.24
CA ARG A 489 -30.15 9.63 -52.46
C ARG A 489 -29.55 8.73 -51.38
N GLU A 490 -30.38 8.06 -50.58
CA GLU A 490 -29.92 7.09 -49.54
C GLU A 490 -29.05 6.00 -50.16
N HIS A 491 -29.49 5.41 -51.29
CA HIS A 491 -28.70 4.41 -52.01
C HIS A 491 -27.33 4.94 -52.44
N SER A 492 -27.25 6.16 -52.99
CA SER A 492 -25.96 6.78 -53.38
C SER A 492 -25.05 7.09 -52.19
N GLU A 493 -25.62 7.50 -51.08
CA GLU A 493 -24.86 7.75 -49.81
C GLU A 493 -24.32 6.44 -49.23
N LEU A 494 -25.14 5.40 -49.18
CA LEU A 494 -24.72 4.06 -48.72
C LEU A 494 -23.67 3.41 -49.61
N LEU A 495 -23.78 3.63 -50.94
CA LEU A 495 -22.76 3.17 -51.88
C LEU A 495 -21.39 3.78 -51.59
N LYS A 496 -21.33 5.09 -51.35
CA LYS A 496 -20.08 5.78 -50.99
C LYS A 496 -19.55 5.28 -49.69
N GLU A 497 -20.41 5.17 -48.65
CA GLU A 497 -20.03 4.66 -47.34
C GLU A 497 -19.49 3.23 -47.45
N ARG A 498 -20.15 2.35 -48.20
CA ARG A 498 -19.69 0.99 -48.47
C ARG A 498 -18.30 0.98 -49.08
N ASP A 499 -18.06 1.79 -50.12
CA ASP A 499 -16.76 1.83 -50.80
C ASP A 499 -15.64 2.38 -49.88
N GLU A 500 -15.96 3.35 -49.02
CA GLU A 500 -15.01 3.85 -48.01
C GLU A 500 -14.67 2.80 -46.94
N LEU A 501 -15.69 2.11 -46.41
CA LEU A 501 -15.50 1.05 -45.43
C LEU A 501 -14.80 -0.17 -46.01
N THR A 502 -15.07 -0.55 -47.25
CA THR A 502 -14.37 -1.64 -47.96
C THR A 502 -12.87 -1.32 -48.03
N LYS A 503 -12.51 -0.10 -48.49
CA LYS A 503 -11.13 0.36 -48.57
C LYS A 503 -10.47 0.42 -47.19
N LEU A 504 -11.24 0.70 -46.11
CA LEU A 504 -10.74 0.70 -44.72
C LEU A 504 -10.42 -0.72 -44.28
N VAL A 505 -11.33 -1.68 -44.53
CA VAL A 505 -11.12 -3.09 -44.12
C VAL A 505 -9.94 -3.73 -44.85
N GLU A 506 -9.71 -3.39 -46.13
CA GLU A 506 -8.66 -3.97 -46.98
C GLU A 506 -7.28 -3.36 -46.73
N SER A 507 -7.18 -2.14 -46.16
CA SER A 507 -5.91 -1.41 -46.06
C SER A 507 -5.46 -1.18 -44.61
N PRO A 508 -4.44 -1.88 -44.12
CA PRO A 508 -3.86 -1.65 -42.78
C PRO A 508 -3.46 -0.17 -42.55
N THR A 509 -2.88 0.48 -43.55
CA THR A 509 -2.46 1.88 -43.43
C THR A 509 -3.67 2.81 -43.18
N ARG A 510 -4.82 2.55 -43.84
CA ARG A 510 -6.04 3.31 -43.59
C ARG A 510 -6.63 3.04 -42.21
N GLN A 511 -6.51 1.81 -41.72
CA GLN A 511 -6.95 1.43 -40.39
C GLN A 511 -6.19 2.23 -39.32
N TRP A 512 -4.85 2.29 -39.39
CA TRP A 512 -4.03 3.08 -38.48
C TRP A 512 -4.33 4.58 -38.57
N THR A 513 -4.50 5.11 -39.79
CA THR A 513 -4.86 6.52 -39.97
C THR A 513 -6.22 6.84 -39.36
N ARG A 514 -7.18 5.94 -39.52
CA ARG A 514 -8.52 6.10 -38.94
C ARG A 514 -8.45 6.03 -37.41
N LEU A 515 -7.77 5.05 -36.88
CA LEU A 515 -7.60 4.91 -35.42
C LEU A 515 -6.92 6.15 -34.83
N LYS A 516 -5.90 6.69 -35.48
CA LYS A 516 -5.27 7.95 -35.06
C LYS A 516 -6.26 9.12 -35.01
N LYS A 517 -7.15 9.23 -35.99
CA LYS A 517 -8.19 10.26 -35.99
C LYS A 517 -9.17 10.05 -34.84
N ASP A 518 -9.59 8.81 -34.59
CA ASP A 518 -10.52 8.49 -33.51
C ASP A 518 -9.86 8.77 -32.12
N LEU A 519 -8.58 8.49 -31.97
CA LEU A 519 -7.80 8.86 -30.76
C LEU A 519 -7.67 10.38 -30.60
N ALA A 520 -7.51 11.14 -31.68
CA ALA A 520 -7.47 12.60 -31.61
C ALA A 520 -8.82 13.20 -31.17
N GLU A 521 -9.95 12.62 -31.57
CA GLU A 521 -11.26 13.01 -31.05
C GLU A 521 -11.43 12.65 -29.58
N LEU A 522 -10.97 11.46 -29.18
CA LEU A 522 -10.97 11.04 -27.80
C LEU A 522 -10.10 11.96 -26.94
N ARG A 523 -8.93 12.37 -27.46
CA ARG A 523 -8.01 13.29 -26.80
C ARG A 523 -8.63 14.65 -26.47
N LYS A 524 -9.54 15.14 -27.29
CA LYS A 524 -10.29 16.37 -27.01
C LYS A 524 -11.19 16.20 -25.78
N ARG A 525 -11.83 15.04 -25.64
CA ARG A 525 -12.69 14.73 -24.49
C ARG A 525 -11.91 14.63 -23.19
N TYR A 526 -10.73 14.00 -23.25
CA TYR A 526 -9.80 13.87 -22.13
C TYR A 526 -8.67 14.92 -22.18
N SER A 527 -8.98 16.15 -22.59
CA SER A 527 -8.01 17.25 -22.65
C SER A 527 -7.34 17.48 -21.29
N PRO A 528 -6.04 17.85 -21.27
CA PRO A 528 -5.33 18.24 -20.03
C PRO A 528 -6.02 19.39 -19.27
N GLU A 529 -6.85 20.15 -19.95
CA GLU A 529 -7.62 21.25 -19.36
C GLU A 529 -8.88 20.75 -18.65
N SER A 530 -9.36 19.55 -19.00
CA SER A 530 -10.52 18.93 -18.34
C SER A 530 -10.13 18.38 -16.96
N GLU A 531 -11.10 18.26 -16.08
CA GLU A 531 -10.90 17.71 -14.74
C GLU A 531 -10.29 16.29 -14.76
N ILE A 532 -10.76 15.44 -15.68
CA ILE A 532 -10.28 14.06 -15.82
C ILE A 532 -8.91 14.03 -16.49
N GLY A 533 -8.66 14.88 -17.50
CA GLY A 533 -7.42 14.88 -18.27
C GLY A 533 -6.26 15.61 -17.60
N ARG A 534 -6.51 16.49 -16.61
CA ARG A 534 -5.49 17.25 -15.89
C ARG A 534 -4.67 16.32 -14.99
N ARG A 535 -3.34 16.37 -15.11
CA ARG A 535 -2.45 15.62 -14.23
C ARG A 535 -2.59 16.09 -12.78
N ARG A 536 -2.72 15.14 -11.85
CA ARG A 536 -2.87 15.39 -10.40
C ARG A 536 -1.56 15.20 -9.65
N THR A 537 -0.77 14.18 -10.02
CA THR A 537 0.50 13.86 -9.36
C THR A 537 1.65 14.67 -9.96
N LEU A 538 2.36 15.41 -9.12
CA LEU A 538 3.58 16.11 -9.53
C LEU A 538 4.75 15.13 -9.67
N VAL A 539 5.70 15.44 -10.52
CA VAL A 539 6.95 14.67 -10.68
C VAL A 539 8.10 15.61 -10.33
N GLU A 540 8.76 15.34 -9.22
CA GLU A 540 9.88 16.13 -8.71
C GLU A 540 10.97 15.18 -8.26
N GLU A 541 12.20 15.43 -8.65
CA GLU A 541 13.33 14.68 -8.13
C GLU A 541 13.57 15.09 -6.67
N ALA A 542 13.49 14.11 -5.75
CA ALA A 542 13.72 14.40 -4.35
C ALA A 542 15.14 14.95 -4.16
N ALA A 543 15.26 16.10 -3.51
CA ALA A 543 16.55 16.56 -2.99
C ALA A 543 17.15 15.44 -2.11
N PRO A 544 18.49 15.25 -2.13
CA PRO A 544 19.11 14.26 -1.28
C PRO A 544 18.71 14.52 0.18
N ALA A 545 18.14 13.48 0.81
CA ALA A 545 17.64 13.59 2.18
C ALA A 545 18.75 14.10 3.10
N ARG A 546 18.52 15.22 3.77
CA ARG A 546 19.44 15.73 4.80
C ARG A 546 19.36 14.77 5.99
N GLU A 547 20.40 13.97 6.19
CA GLU A 547 20.56 13.17 7.40
C GLU A 547 20.93 14.10 8.55
N ILE A 548 19.92 14.65 9.22
CA ILE A 548 20.12 15.27 10.51
C ILE A 548 19.85 14.18 11.54
N PRO A 549 20.85 13.80 12.37
CA PRO A 549 20.60 12.85 13.45
C PRO A 549 19.46 13.37 14.33
N LEU A 550 18.52 12.53 14.69
CA LEU A 550 17.43 12.87 15.62
C LEU A 550 17.94 13.55 16.91
N GLU A 551 19.15 13.21 17.30
CA GLU A 551 19.87 13.77 18.44
C GLU A 551 20.19 15.26 18.28
N ALA A 552 20.38 15.76 17.05
CA ALA A 552 20.60 17.18 16.76
C ALA A 552 19.31 18.02 16.86
N MET A 553 18.15 17.38 16.95
CA MET A 553 16.84 18.03 17.05
C MET A 553 16.36 18.22 18.49
N ILE A 554 17.07 17.66 19.47
CA ILE A 554 16.75 17.83 20.89
C ILE A 554 17.27 19.19 21.35
N GLU A 555 16.39 20.03 21.89
CA GLU A 555 16.79 21.32 22.46
C GLU A 555 17.77 21.06 23.63
N ARG A 556 18.95 21.69 23.54
CA ARG A 556 19.99 21.48 24.52
C ARG A 556 19.77 22.30 25.76
N GLU A 557 19.15 21.69 26.78
CA GLU A 557 18.89 22.32 28.08
C GLU A 557 19.74 21.68 29.18
N PRO A 558 20.27 22.48 30.13
CA PRO A 558 20.92 21.96 31.30
C PRO A 558 19.89 21.31 32.23
N ILE A 559 20.23 20.10 32.73
CA ILE A 559 19.39 19.36 33.67
C ILE A 559 20.22 18.79 34.83
N THR A 560 19.57 18.54 35.94
CA THR A 560 20.13 17.79 37.07
C THR A 560 19.40 16.47 37.18
N VAL A 561 20.10 15.38 36.96
CA VAL A 561 19.57 14.01 37.09
C VAL A 561 19.75 13.51 38.51
N ILE A 562 18.67 12.93 39.05
CA ILE A 562 18.64 12.38 40.43
C ILE A 562 18.10 10.96 40.34
N LEU A 563 18.87 10.03 40.92
CA LEU A 563 18.51 8.64 41.12
C LEU A 563 18.40 8.36 42.61
N SER A 564 17.30 7.77 43.05
CA SER A 564 17.09 7.38 44.44
C SER A 564 17.66 5.99 44.74
N GLU A 565 17.78 5.66 46.02
CA GLU A 565 18.25 4.35 46.54
C GLU A 565 17.37 3.20 46.04
N ARG A 566 16.04 3.42 45.96
CA ARG A 566 15.08 2.44 45.47
C ARG A 566 14.92 2.45 43.94
N GLY A 567 15.77 3.20 43.22
CA GLY A 567 15.82 3.19 41.75
C GLY A 567 14.75 4.05 41.07
N TRP A 568 14.28 5.13 41.73
CA TRP A 568 13.46 6.14 41.07
C TRP A 568 14.35 7.22 40.45
N ILE A 569 14.08 7.58 39.19
CA ILE A 569 14.87 8.56 38.44
C ILE A 569 14.00 9.74 37.99
N ARG A 570 14.58 10.95 38.05
CA ARG A 570 13.99 12.19 37.52
C ARG A 570 15.05 13.16 37.05
N ALA A 571 14.66 14.06 36.15
CA ALA A 571 15.47 15.17 35.67
C ALA A 571 14.83 16.49 36.08
N MET A 572 15.59 17.33 36.79
CA MET A 572 15.18 18.69 37.16
C MET A 572 15.78 19.69 36.16
N SER A 573 15.02 20.68 35.76
CA SER A 573 15.49 21.75 34.87
C SER A 573 16.59 22.59 35.55
N GLY A 574 17.64 22.90 34.81
CA GLY A 574 18.81 23.65 35.26
C GLY A 574 19.83 22.82 36.02
N HIS A 575 21.08 23.35 36.15
CA HIS A 575 22.09 22.81 37.03
C HIS A 575 21.85 23.27 38.46
N ARG A 576 21.32 22.39 39.30
CA ARG A 576 21.04 22.66 40.72
C ARG A 576 22.25 22.27 41.58
N ASP A 577 22.31 22.87 42.76
CA ASP A 577 23.36 22.50 43.74
C ASP A 577 23.23 21.03 44.11
N LEU A 578 24.26 20.24 43.83
CA LEU A 578 24.28 18.81 44.11
C LEU A 578 24.39 18.53 45.62
N ALA A 579 24.94 19.45 46.40
CA ALA A 579 25.01 19.32 47.87
C ALA A 579 23.62 19.46 48.52
N ALA A 580 22.68 20.06 47.83
CA ALA A 580 21.29 20.19 48.28
C ALA A 580 20.40 18.97 47.88
N ALA A 581 20.96 17.92 47.25
CA ALA A 581 20.20 16.73 46.85
C ALA A 581 19.51 16.04 48.03
N ASP A 582 20.11 16.07 49.21
CA ASP A 582 19.57 15.51 50.45
C ASP A 582 18.32 16.25 50.94
N THR A 583 18.09 17.48 50.52
CA THR A 583 16.94 18.28 50.90
C THR A 583 15.70 18.03 50.02
N LEU A 584 15.85 17.25 48.95
CA LEU A 584 14.79 16.96 48.02
C LEU A 584 13.80 15.93 48.60
N LYS A 585 12.57 16.02 48.16
CA LYS A 585 11.52 15.08 48.58
C LYS A 585 11.65 13.75 47.82
N PHE A 586 11.75 12.68 48.58
CA PHE A 586 11.71 11.29 48.11
C PHE A 586 10.46 10.58 48.64
N LYS A 587 10.18 9.38 48.15
CA LYS A 587 9.14 8.52 48.76
C LYS A 587 9.54 8.12 50.18
N GLU A 588 8.56 7.80 50.99
CA GLU A 588 8.80 7.36 52.35
C GLU A 588 9.76 6.17 52.42
N GLY A 589 10.84 6.33 53.17
CA GLY A 589 11.92 5.34 53.33
C GLY A 589 12.84 5.23 52.10
N ASP A 590 12.91 6.25 51.22
CA ASP A 590 13.84 6.35 50.10
C ASP A 590 14.72 7.59 50.24
N GLY A 591 15.89 7.60 49.63
CA GLY A 591 16.87 8.68 49.73
C GLY A 591 17.65 8.88 48.44
N PRO A 592 18.50 9.92 48.37
CA PRO A 592 19.33 10.17 47.18
C PRO A 592 20.45 9.14 47.09
N LYS A 593 20.62 8.52 45.93
CA LYS A 593 21.73 7.62 45.62
C LYS A 593 22.79 8.28 44.74
N ILE A 594 22.36 8.90 43.65
CA ILE A 594 23.26 9.53 42.66
C ILE A 594 22.61 10.80 42.19
N ALA A 595 23.35 11.90 42.13
CA ALA A 595 22.95 13.14 41.51
C ALA A 595 24.10 13.73 40.69
N PHE A 596 23.83 14.21 39.49
CA PHE A 596 24.82 14.81 38.58
C PHE A 596 24.17 15.76 37.59
N HIS A 597 24.99 16.63 37.02
CA HIS A 597 24.60 17.54 35.96
C HIS A 597 24.73 16.89 34.60
N ALA A 598 23.76 17.10 33.71
CA ALA A 598 23.72 16.63 32.35
C ALA A 598 23.04 17.66 31.45
N GLN A 599 23.03 17.36 30.14
CA GLN A 599 22.24 18.07 29.14
C GLN A 599 21.11 17.15 28.67
N THR A 600 20.02 17.69 28.17
CA THR A 600 18.92 16.91 27.56
C THR A 600 19.40 16.03 26.41
N THR A 601 20.45 16.44 25.71
CA THR A 601 21.06 15.70 24.59
C THR A 601 21.97 14.56 25.00
N ASP A 602 22.26 14.41 26.30
CA ASP A 602 23.22 13.41 26.79
C ASP A 602 22.62 12.01 26.82
N LYS A 603 23.43 11.01 26.45
CA LYS A 603 23.15 9.60 26.74
C LYS A 603 23.67 9.25 28.15
N LEU A 604 22.86 8.62 28.92
CA LEU A 604 23.21 8.18 30.29
C LEU A 604 23.47 6.69 30.28
N LEU A 605 24.56 6.26 30.93
CA LEU A 605 24.91 4.85 31.10
C LEU A 605 24.52 4.40 32.52
N LEU A 606 23.65 3.40 32.58
CA LEU A 606 23.22 2.72 33.77
C LEU A 606 23.87 1.36 33.83
N ALA A 607 24.72 1.11 34.87
CA ALA A 607 25.36 -0.18 35.07
C ALA A 607 24.69 -0.96 36.21
N THR A 608 24.52 -2.26 36.02
CA THR A 608 23.90 -3.17 36.99
C THR A 608 24.88 -4.23 37.49
N SER A 609 24.59 -4.75 38.66
CA SER A 609 25.47 -5.71 39.38
C SER A 609 25.70 -7.03 38.64
N ASN A 610 24.83 -7.40 37.71
CA ASN A 610 24.98 -8.55 36.81
C ASN A 610 25.90 -8.29 35.60
N GLY A 611 26.51 -7.08 35.52
CA GLY A 611 27.47 -6.72 34.47
C GLY A 611 26.84 -6.23 33.19
N ARG A 612 25.55 -5.90 33.17
CA ARG A 612 24.81 -5.33 32.03
C ARG A 612 24.84 -3.81 32.13
N ILE A 613 25.00 -3.15 30.98
CA ILE A 613 24.95 -1.70 30.87
C ILE A 613 23.78 -1.33 29.94
N PHE A 614 22.95 -0.39 30.38
CA PHE A 614 21.82 0.18 29.65
C PHE A 614 22.13 1.61 29.26
N THR A 615 21.53 2.07 28.17
CA THR A 615 21.67 3.46 27.73
C THR A 615 20.30 4.12 27.77
N LEU A 616 20.20 5.27 28.44
CA LEU A 616 19.03 6.10 28.58
C LEU A 616 19.29 7.46 27.92
N GLY A 617 18.36 7.95 27.10
CA GLY A 617 18.39 9.34 26.66
C GLY A 617 17.97 10.26 27.81
N ALA A 618 18.71 11.31 28.05
CA ALA A 618 18.40 12.26 29.12
C ALA A 618 17.11 13.05 28.82
N ASP A 619 16.75 13.22 27.55
CA ASP A 619 15.48 13.78 27.05
C ASP A 619 14.25 12.96 27.43
N LYS A 620 14.42 11.66 27.66
CA LYS A 620 13.33 10.72 28.00
C LYS A 620 13.08 10.57 29.48
N LEU A 621 13.85 11.26 30.33
CA LEU A 621 13.67 11.18 31.77
C LEU A 621 12.41 11.96 32.20
N PRO A 622 11.68 11.45 33.24
CA PRO A 622 10.55 12.17 33.80
C PRO A 622 11.00 13.50 34.40
N GLY A 623 10.16 14.52 34.24
CA GLY A 623 10.43 15.85 34.78
C GLY A 623 10.48 15.90 36.29
N GLY A 624 11.10 16.94 36.86
CA GLY A 624 11.34 17.13 38.28
C GLY A 624 10.10 17.34 39.17
N ARG A 625 8.89 17.33 38.63
CA ARG A 625 7.64 17.39 39.40
C ARG A 625 7.29 15.98 39.89
N GLY A 626 7.24 15.78 41.23
CA GLY A 626 6.94 14.47 41.80
C GLY A 626 8.20 13.67 42.18
N PHE A 627 8.06 12.35 42.35
CA PHE A 627 9.14 11.47 42.76
C PHE A 627 9.93 10.85 41.59
N GLY A 628 9.53 11.11 40.35
CA GLY A 628 10.08 10.48 39.14
C GLY A 628 9.43 9.13 38.81
N ASP A 629 10.07 8.37 37.92
CA ASP A 629 9.64 7.03 37.54
C ASP A 629 10.63 5.95 37.93
N PRO A 630 10.22 4.71 38.15
CA PRO A 630 11.13 3.61 38.38
C PRO A 630 12.01 3.39 37.14
N VAL A 631 13.31 3.25 37.28
CA VAL A 631 14.24 2.96 36.19
C VAL A 631 13.83 1.70 35.42
N ARG A 632 13.20 0.73 36.06
CA ARG A 632 12.71 -0.51 35.47
C ARG A 632 11.58 -0.29 34.45
N SER A 633 10.88 0.83 34.50
CA SER A 633 9.89 1.20 33.44
C SER A 633 10.55 1.75 32.18
N LEU A 634 11.78 2.25 32.30
CA LEU A 634 12.52 2.87 31.19
C LEU A 634 13.43 1.86 30.46
N VAL A 635 13.94 0.83 31.18
CA VAL A 635 14.81 -0.23 30.62
C VAL A 635 14.32 -1.61 31.06
N ASP A 636 14.59 -2.63 30.25
CA ASP A 636 14.23 -4.03 30.53
C ASP A 636 15.28 -4.67 31.45
N MET A 637 15.26 -4.27 32.73
CA MET A 637 16.22 -4.72 33.73
C MET A 637 15.70 -5.99 34.44
N ASP A 638 16.57 -7.01 34.56
CA ASP A 638 16.26 -8.25 35.29
C ASP A 638 16.03 -7.97 36.78
N ASP A 639 15.17 -8.76 37.41
CA ASP A 639 14.86 -8.62 38.88
C ASP A 639 16.05 -8.84 39.82
N GLN A 640 17.08 -9.53 39.36
CA GLN A 640 18.29 -9.84 40.14
C GLN A 640 19.40 -8.79 40.01
N GLY A 641 19.22 -7.74 39.18
CA GLY A 641 20.25 -6.72 38.95
C GLY A 641 20.07 -5.48 39.84
N ASP A 642 21.00 -5.21 40.76
CA ASP A 642 21.03 -3.94 41.47
C ASP A 642 21.71 -2.86 40.63
N ILE A 643 21.25 -1.60 40.72
CA ILE A 643 21.90 -0.48 40.04
C ILE A 643 23.21 -0.17 40.78
N VAL A 644 24.34 -0.29 40.07
CA VAL A 644 25.67 0.04 40.56
C VAL A 644 25.93 1.53 40.43
N THR A 645 25.77 2.09 39.25
CA THR A 645 25.99 3.52 38.96
C THR A 645 25.21 4.00 37.77
N LEU A 646 25.08 5.33 37.67
CA LEU A 646 24.48 6.05 36.53
C LEU A 646 25.31 7.32 36.28
N PHE A 647 25.70 7.58 35.03
CA PHE A 647 26.52 8.73 34.67
C PHE A 647 26.38 9.07 33.17
N PRO A 648 26.71 10.32 32.73
CA PRO A 648 26.66 10.71 31.31
C PRO A 648 27.73 9.97 30.51
N ALA A 649 27.37 9.46 29.35
CA ALA A 649 28.29 8.83 28.41
C ALA A 649 29.16 9.91 27.72
N LYS A 650 30.42 9.98 28.06
CA LYS A 650 31.38 10.84 27.37
C LYS A 650 32.06 10.03 26.25
N VAL A 651 31.65 10.22 25.03
CA VAL A 651 32.28 9.57 23.89
C VAL A 651 33.76 9.97 23.80
N GLY A 652 34.62 8.99 23.54
CA GLY A 652 36.10 9.18 23.58
C GLY A 652 36.74 8.90 24.93
N SER A 653 35.96 8.64 26.01
CA SER A 653 36.47 8.24 27.33
C SER A 653 36.52 6.71 27.49
N GLU A 654 37.28 6.24 28.47
CA GLU A 654 37.38 4.84 28.87
C GLU A 654 36.74 4.61 30.25
N LEU A 655 36.26 3.40 30.49
CA LEU A 655 35.70 2.94 31.75
C LEU A 655 36.58 1.85 32.37
N LEU A 656 36.90 1.99 33.61
CA LEU A 656 37.42 0.88 34.43
C LEU A 656 36.22 0.09 34.97
N LEU A 657 36.16 -1.19 34.61
CA LEU A 657 35.13 -2.11 34.99
C LEU A 657 35.74 -3.23 35.82
N ALA A 658 35.21 -3.47 37.02
CA ALA A 658 35.71 -4.56 37.86
C ALA A 658 34.60 -5.22 38.66
N ALA A 659 34.72 -6.55 38.79
CA ALA A 659 33.84 -7.39 39.59
C ALA A 659 34.40 -7.69 40.98
N SER A 660 33.50 -8.06 41.90
CA SER A 660 33.83 -8.32 43.31
C SER A 660 34.89 -9.43 43.50
N ASP A 661 35.06 -10.31 42.53
CA ASP A 661 36.11 -11.33 42.52
C ASP A 661 37.52 -10.80 42.15
N GLY A 662 37.64 -9.47 41.97
CA GLY A 662 38.88 -8.79 41.68
C GLY A 662 39.33 -8.87 40.22
N ARG A 663 38.46 -9.27 39.32
CA ARG A 663 38.70 -9.23 37.90
C ARG A 663 38.16 -7.96 37.25
N GLY A 664 38.93 -7.42 36.32
CA GLY A 664 38.51 -6.19 35.64
C GLY A 664 39.21 -5.99 34.31
N PHE A 665 38.74 -4.97 33.58
CA PHE A 665 39.32 -4.52 32.32
C PHE A 665 38.92 -3.06 32.04
N VAL A 666 39.55 -2.47 31.07
CA VAL A 666 39.19 -1.13 30.57
C VAL A 666 38.37 -1.29 29.29
N ALA A 667 37.25 -0.57 29.20
CA ALA A 667 36.42 -0.54 28.00
C ALA A 667 36.23 0.88 27.46
N ALA A 668 36.20 1.06 26.14
CA ALA A 668 35.81 2.35 25.58
C ALA A 668 34.32 2.60 25.82
N VAL A 669 33.94 3.83 26.15
CA VAL A 669 32.53 4.25 26.33
C VAL A 669 31.70 3.93 25.09
N ALA A 670 32.25 4.13 23.90
CA ALA A 670 31.57 3.83 22.64
C ALA A 670 31.18 2.35 22.52
N ASP A 671 32.02 1.44 23.05
CA ASP A 671 31.79 0.00 22.96
C ASP A 671 30.70 -0.50 23.91
N VAL A 672 30.38 0.25 24.98
CA VAL A 672 29.41 -0.17 26.01
C VAL A 672 28.00 0.45 25.78
N ILE A 673 27.86 1.40 24.90
CA ILE A 673 26.57 1.98 24.54
C ILE A 673 25.63 0.88 23.98
N ALA A 674 24.43 0.78 24.53
CA ALA A 674 23.40 -0.15 24.13
C ALA A 674 22.36 0.56 23.26
N GLU A 675 22.00 -0.03 22.12
CA GLU A 675 20.99 0.51 21.21
C GLU A 675 19.56 0.08 21.56
N THR A 676 19.40 -0.91 22.44
CA THR A 676 18.10 -1.48 22.80
C THR A 676 17.79 -1.33 24.28
N ARG A 677 16.49 -1.33 24.64
CA ARG A 677 16.03 -1.32 26.06
C ARG A 677 16.53 -2.51 26.88
N LYS A 678 16.91 -3.62 26.23
CA LYS A 678 17.47 -4.83 26.88
C LYS A 678 18.89 -4.63 27.38
N GLY A 679 19.54 -3.52 27.01
CA GLY A 679 20.92 -3.26 27.41
C GLY A 679 21.92 -4.21 26.76
N LYS A 680 23.21 -4.03 27.08
CA LYS A 680 24.33 -4.81 26.57
C LYS A 680 25.06 -5.51 27.72
N GLN A 681 25.31 -6.82 27.59
CA GLN A 681 26.15 -7.53 28.53
C GLN A 681 27.61 -7.17 28.25
N VAL A 682 28.24 -6.43 29.17
CA VAL A 682 29.62 -5.94 29.02
C VAL A 682 30.56 -6.76 29.91
N VAL A 683 30.25 -6.92 31.19
CA VAL A 683 31.04 -7.71 32.10
C VAL A 683 30.37 -9.07 32.32
N ASN A 684 31.08 -10.15 31.98
CA ASN A 684 30.64 -11.51 32.25
C ASN A 684 31.04 -11.91 33.67
N VAL A 685 30.20 -11.55 34.66
CA VAL A 685 30.44 -11.87 36.06
C VAL A 685 30.38 -13.38 36.31
N ARG A 686 31.22 -13.90 37.17
CA ARG A 686 31.21 -15.31 37.57
C ARG A 686 30.07 -15.61 38.55
N PRO A 687 29.63 -16.86 38.67
CA PRO A 687 28.68 -17.25 39.70
C PRO A 687 29.16 -16.81 41.10
N GLY A 688 28.27 -16.09 41.81
CA GLY A 688 28.58 -15.54 43.15
C GLY A 688 29.35 -14.21 43.16
N ALA A 689 29.87 -13.74 42.00
CA ALA A 689 30.46 -12.41 41.86
C ALA A 689 29.44 -11.41 41.33
N ARG A 690 29.68 -10.11 41.52
CA ARG A 690 28.87 -9.00 41.01
C ARG A 690 29.77 -7.88 40.51
N LEU A 691 29.31 -7.11 39.53
CA LEU A 691 29.97 -5.88 39.10
C LEU A 691 29.94 -4.88 40.26
N THR A 692 31.09 -4.38 40.67
CA THR A 692 31.22 -3.50 41.86
C THR A 692 31.77 -2.13 41.50
N VAL A 693 32.71 -2.06 40.55
CA VAL A 693 33.37 -0.85 40.09
C VAL A 693 33.05 -0.55 38.65
N VAL A 694 32.53 0.66 38.41
CA VAL A 694 32.35 1.25 37.10
C VAL A 694 32.73 2.73 37.22
N ARG A 695 33.89 3.10 36.73
CA ARG A 695 34.42 4.49 36.83
C ARG A 695 35.01 4.95 35.52
N LEU A 696 34.85 6.24 35.23
CA LEU A 696 35.54 6.88 34.11
C LEU A 696 37.03 6.91 34.40
N VAL A 697 37.82 6.58 33.41
CA VAL A 697 39.27 6.71 33.41
C VAL A 697 39.61 8.11 32.95
N ALA A 698 40.37 8.88 33.74
CA ALA A 698 40.87 10.18 33.33
C ALA A 698 41.87 10.00 32.19
N GLY A 699 41.84 10.90 31.16
CA GLY A 699 42.65 10.76 29.95
C GLY A 699 44.16 10.74 30.21
N ASP A 700 44.61 11.23 31.34
CA ASP A 700 46.01 11.34 31.80
C ASP A 700 46.37 10.30 32.86
N ALA A 701 45.46 9.42 33.21
CA ALA A 701 45.69 8.35 34.16
C ALA A 701 46.71 7.31 33.63
N ASP A 702 47.73 7.04 34.39
CA ASP A 702 48.81 6.09 34.09
C ASP A 702 48.86 4.88 35.02
N SER A 703 48.08 4.92 36.09
CA SER A 703 48.13 3.92 37.18
C SER A 703 46.70 3.58 37.64
N ILE A 704 46.55 2.38 38.17
CA ILE A 704 45.32 1.90 38.84
C ILE A 704 45.65 1.52 40.27
N ALA A 705 44.86 2.04 41.22
CA ALA A 705 44.85 1.63 42.59
C ALA A 705 43.66 0.69 42.85
N VAL A 706 43.88 -0.42 43.50
CA VAL A 706 42.90 -1.45 43.86
C VAL A 706 42.97 -1.74 45.34
N VAL A 707 41.85 -1.75 46.04
CA VAL A 707 41.78 -2.11 47.44
C VAL A 707 40.77 -3.23 47.70
N GLY A 708 41.17 -4.23 48.44
CA GLY A 708 40.27 -5.33 48.82
C GLY A 708 39.56 -5.08 50.16
N GLU A 709 38.55 -5.90 50.45
CA GLU A 709 37.86 -5.97 51.74
C GLU A 709 38.83 -6.31 52.85
N ASN A 710 39.92 -7.01 52.59
CA ASN A 710 41.01 -7.34 53.46
C ASN A 710 41.95 -6.16 53.74
N ARG A 711 41.56 -4.91 53.35
CA ARG A 711 42.33 -3.67 53.53
C ARG A 711 43.73 -3.69 52.92
N LYS A 712 43.97 -4.44 51.87
CA LYS A 712 45.23 -4.40 51.14
C LYS A 712 45.09 -3.54 49.90
N LEU A 713 45.95 -2.54 49.77
CA LEU A 713 46.08 -1.65 48.65
C LEU A 713 47.19 -2.14 47.71
N LEU A 714 46.91 -2.11 46.42
CA LEU A 714 47.85 -2.41 45.35
C LEU A 714 47.74 -1.30 44.26
N VAL A 715 48.88 -0.85 43.75
CA VAL A 715 48.98 0.07 42.65
C VAL A 715 49.81 -0.58 41.53
N PHE A 716 49.36 -0.48 40.30
CA PHE A 716 50.03 -1.01 39.13
C PHE A 716 49.76 -0.14 37.89
N PRO A 717 50.63 -0.15 36.86
CA PRO A 717 50.43 0.65 35.64
C PRO A 717 49.16 0.25 34.88
N ILE A 718 48.40 1.24 34.38
CA ILE A 718 47.16 1.02 33.66
C ILE A 718 47.35 0.22 32.35
N VAL A 719 48.56 0.27 31.77
CA VAL A 719 48.94 -0.51 30.58
C VAL A 719 48.88 -2.01 30.78
N GLU A 720 48.93 -2.49 32.06
CA GLU A 720 48.78 -3.91 32.39
C GLU A 720 47.31 -4.40 32.31
N MET A 721 46.34 -3.48 32.12
CA MET A 721 44.95 -3.83 31.95
C MET A 721 44.58 -4.02 30.49
N PRO A 722 43.89 -5.14 30.16
CA PRO A 722 43.39 -5.31 28.79
C PRO A 722 42.28 -4.30 28.47
N ARG A 723 42.30 -3.79 27.24
CA ARG A 723 41.20 -3.02 26.67
C ARG A 723 40.27 -3.97 25.94
N MET A 724 38.99 -4.04 26.35
CA MET A 724 38.04 -5.01 25.84
C MET A 724 36.65 -4.40 25.76
N ALA A 725 35.92 -4.69 24.69
CA ALA A 725 34.51 -4.30 24.54
C ALA A 725 33.56 -5.13 25.45
N ARG A 726 33.96 -6.38 25.80
CA ARG A 726 33.18 -7.31 26.60
C ARG A 726 34.07 -8.42 27.14
N GLY A 727 33.83 -8.88 28.38
CA GLY A 727 34.54 -10.04 28.90
C GLY A 727 34.47 -10.20 30.41
N GLN A 728 35.29 -11.09 30.95
CA GLN A 728 35.51 -11.29 32.42
C GLN A 728 36.67 -10.44 32.94
N GLY A 729 37.51 -9.93 32.06
CA GLY A 729 38.72 -9.24 32.41
C GLY A 729 39.80 -10.15 33.05
N VAL A 730 40.84 -9.51 33.63
CA VAL A 730 41.99 -10.14 34.24
C VAL A 730 41.99 -9.89 35.74
N GLN A 731 42.66 -10.77 36.50
CA GLN A 731 42.82 -10.59 37.94
C GLN A 731 43.67 -9.35 38.22
N MET A 732 43.09 -8.37 38.91
CA MET A 732 43.77 -7.14 39.30
C MET A 732 44.60 -7.33 40.61
N GLN A 733 43.97 -7.96 41.64
CA GLN A 733 44.60 -8.23 42.93
C GLN A 733 44.21 -9.64 43.38
N ARG A 734 45.10 -10.33 44.11
CA ARG A 734 44.83 -11.66 44.71
C ARG A 734 44.34 -11.51 46.14
N TYR A 735 43.20 -12.11 46.43
CA TYR A 735 42.59 -12.16 47.75
C TYR A 735 42.78 -13.59 48.36
N ARG A 736 43.12 -13.69 49.66
CA ARG A 736 42.98 -14.93 50.39
C ARG A 736 41.58 -15.05 50.95
N ASP A 737 41.03 -13.93 51.47
CA ASP A 737 39.73 -13.81 52.07
C ASP A 737 39.12 -12.51 51.60
N GLY A 738 37.77 -12.48 51.41
CA GLY A 738 37.03 -11.33 50.89
C GLY A 738 37.21 -11.14 49.41
N GLY A 739 36.83 -9.97 48.90
CA GLY A 739 36.86 -9.61 47.45
C GLY A 739 37.38 -8.20 47.23
N LEU A 740 37.14 -7.71 46.01
CA LEU A 740 37.39 -6.33 45.63
C LEU A 740 36.41 -5.39 46.33
N SER A 741 36.93 -4.39 47.06
CA SER A 741 36.12 -3.31 47.62
C SER A 741 35.99 -2.16 46.64
N ASP A 742 37.13 -1.62 46.13
CA ASP A 742 37.10 -0.49 45.23
C ASP A 742 38.35 -0.45 44.30
N ALA A 743 38.25 0.24 43.18
CA ALA A 743 39.35 0.51 42.24
C ALA A 743 39.20 1.88 41.58
N ILE A 744 40.31 2.55 41.34
CA ILE A 744 40.35 3.87 40.65
C ILE A 744 41.56 3.98 39.74
N ALA A 745 41.40 4.61 38.59
CA ALA A 745 42.50 5.03 37.75
C ALA A 745 42.93 6.45 38.13
N PHE A 746 44.23 6.71 38.24
CA PHE A 746 44.78 7.98 38.64
C PHE A 746 46.18 8.22 38.01
N ARG A 747 46.66 9.44 38.09
CA ARG A 747 48.00 9.80 37.61
C ARG A 747 48.98 9.66 38.76
N MET A 748 50.03 8.91 38.58
CA MET A 748 51.00 8.57 39.63
C MET A 748 51.69 9.81 40.16
N SER A 749 52.01 10.83 39.35
CA SER A 749 52.62 12.07 39.74
C SER A 749 51.79 12.92 40.71
N ASP A 750 50.45 12.77 40.64
CA ASP A 750 49.50 13.59 41.42
C ASP A 750 49.16 12.92 42.77
N GLY A 751 49.61 11.68 42.93
CA GLY A 751 49.27 10.87 44.08
C GLY A 751 47.85 10.34 44.11
N LEU A 752 47.54 9.52 45.11
CA LEU A 752 46.21 8.92 45.26
C LEU A 752 45.39 9.69 46.34
N SER A 753 44.22 10.14 45.94
CA SER A 753 43.30 10.90 46.79
C SER A 753 42.09 10.06 47.23
N TRP A 754 41.65 10.27 48.44
CA TRP A 754 40.41 9.66 49.00
C TRP A 754 39.70 10.60 49.96
N ALA A 755 38.41 10.39 50.11
CA ALA A 755 37.58 11.16 51.04
C ALA A 755 37.85 10.75 52.51
N MET A 756 38.03 11.73 53.40
CA MET A 756 38.16 11.48 54.83
C MET A 756 36.75 11.26 55.43
N GLY A 757 36.55 10.15 56.13
CA GLY A 757 35.27 9.83 56.78
C GLY A 757 34.88 10.87 57.85
N GLY A 758 33.54 11.06 58.01
CA GLY A 758 32.98 11.98 59.01
C GLY A 758 32.21 13.19 58.43
N GLY A 759 31.79 13.18 57.18
CA GLY A 759 30.94 14.24 56.59
C GLY A 759 31.62 15.61 56.37
N SER A 760 32.96 15.70 56.55
CA SER A 760 33.71 16.96 56.47
C SER A 760 34.04 17.45 55.06
N GLY A 761 33.71 16.66 54.02
CA GLY A 761 34.06 16.99 52.62
C GLY A 761 35.56 17.13 52.35
N ARG A 762 36.42 16.80 53.31
CA ARG A 762 37.88 16.88 53.17
C ARG A 762 38.41 15.67 52.46
N THR A 763 39.29 15.92 51.46
CA THR A 763 40.06 14.88 50.79
C THR A 763 41.48 14.84 51.33
N ARG A 764 42.07 13.65 51.41
CA ARG A 764 43.52 13.45 51.68
C ARG A 764 44.15 12.86 50.43
N THR A 765 45.30 13.37 50.07
CA THR A 765 46.14 12.90 48.95
C THR A 765 47.45 12.33 49.53
N GLU A 766 47.76 11.11 49.15
CA GLU A 766 49.05 10.51 49.34
C GLU A 766 49.89 10.69 48.08
N ALA A 767 50.94 11.51 48.16
CA ALA A 767 51.71 11.87 47.01
C ALA A 767 52.71 10.79 46.55
N ASP A 768 53.24 10.00 47.49
CA ASP A 768 54.18 8.91 47.18
C ASP A 768 53.49 7.54 47.29
N MET A 769 53.04 7.03 46.11
CA MET A 769 52.45 5.70 46.02
C MET A 769 53.44 4.57 45.68
N THR A 770 54.75 4.89 45.60
CA THR A 770 55.82 3.91 45.32
C THR A 770 55.79 2.66 46.23
N PRO A 771 55.51 2.76 47.53
CA PRO A 771 55.49 1.58 48.44
C PRO A 771 54.43 0.56 48.08
N TRP A 772 53.33 0.95 47.38
CA TRP A 772 52.20 0.11 46.95
C TRP A 772 52.27 -0.32 45.50
N ARG A 773 53.26 0.20 44.73
CA ARG A 773 53.45 -0.14 43.31
C ARG A 773 54.11 -1.51 43.21
N VAL A 774 53.31 -2.47 42.73
CA VAL A 774 53.70 -3.86 42.53
C VAL A 774 53.00 -4.39 41.24
N ALA A 775 53.48 -5.50 40.71
CA ALA A 775 52.88 -6.11 39.53
C ALA A 775 51.43 -6.47 39.76
N ARG A 776 50.58 -6.31 38.74
CA ARG A 776 49.16 -6.69 38.74
C ARG A 776 48.97 -8.14 39.24
N GLY A 777 47.96 -8.40 40.05
CA GLY A 777 47.67 -9.74 40.58
C GLY A 777 48.45 -10.09 41.86
N ALA A 778 49.27 -9.18 42.38
CA ALA A 778 49.88 -9.34 43.68
C ALA A 778 48.88 -9.20 44.84
N ALA A 779 49.22 -9.56 46.05
CA ALA A 779 48.31 -9.48 47.22
C ALA A 779 48.15 -8.06 47.77
N GLY A 780 49.04 -7.10 47.44
CA GLY A 780 49.06 -5.75 48.00
C GLY A 780 49.58 -5.63 49.41
N ARG A 781 49.60 -4.38 49.92
CA ARG A 781 50.07 -4.02 51.23
C ARG A 781 49.04 -3.27 52.02
N MET A 782 49.21 -3.12 53.36
CA MET A 782 48.34 -2.25 54.17
C MET A 782 48.33 -0.82 53.60
N PRO A 783 47.19 -0.15 53.56
CA PRO A 783 47.11 1.18 53.01
C PRO A 783 47.77 2.23 53.88
N PRO A 784 47.97 3.46 53.41
CA PRO A 784 48.53 4.54 54.22
C PRO A 784 47.67 4.84 55.44
N VAL A 785 48.34 5.39 56.52
CA VAL A 785 47.62 5.82 57.69
C VAL A 785 46.56 6.87 57.35
N GLY A 786 45.32 6.67 57.85
CA GLY A 786 44.17 7.53 57.51
C GLY A 786 43.38 7.15 56.25
N PHE A 787 43.70 6.01 55.63
CA PHE A 787 42.87 5.46 54.58
C PHE A 787 41.47 5.03 55.10
N PRO A 788 40.37 5.27 54.43
CA PRO A 788 39.03 5.00 54.94
C PRO A 788 38.81 3.57 55.38
N ARG A 789 37.97 3.40 56.42
CA ARG A 789 37.67 2.08 57.00
C ARG A 789 36.76 1.22 56.12
N ASP A 790 35.98 1.88 55.27
CA ASP A 790 35.07 1.26 54.28
C ASP A 790 35.81 0.77 53.03
N ASN A 791 37.15 0.98 52.94
CA ASN A 791 37.98 0.61 51.78
C ASN A 791 37.52 1.19 50.46
N ARG A 792 37.17 2.50 50.42
CA ARG A 792 36.78 3.20 49.22
C ARG A 792 37.66 4.44 49.00
N PHE A 793 37.83 4.75 47.68
CA PHE A 793 38.59 5.95 47.26
C PHE A 793 37.71 7.17 47.19
#